data_b3170d9c0ea690f1581674279fd4e085
#
_entry.id   b3170d9c0ea690f1581674279fd4e085
#
_cell.length_a   1.000
_cell.length_b   1.000
_cell.length_c   1.000
_cell.angle_alpha   90.00
_cell.angle_beta   90.00
_cell.angle_gamma   90.00
#
_symmetry.space_group_name_H-M   'P 1'
#
loop_
_entity.id
_entity.type
_entity.pdbx_description
1 polymer ?
#
loop_
_entity_poly.entity_id
_entity_poly.type
_entity_poly.pdbx_seq_one_letter_code
_entity_poly.pdbx_strand_id
1 'polypeptide(L)'
;MSTETAVVPTPANAGYGADSIQVLEGLEAVRKRPAMYIGDIGVKGLHHLVYEVVDNSIDEALAGYCKNITVTIHEDNSISVQDDGRGIPTGINSKEKKSALEIVMTVLHAGGKFDKDTYKVSGGLHGVGVSCVNALSTRLHVTVNREGKIFEQEYAIGVPQYEVRAIGTSDITGTAVHFWPDASIFTATEYNKEILEGRLRELSYLNRKISITLNDLRDIDEEGKTYSKNFYSEGGIVEFVETIDKNANRASLIPTTIYCEGHDEKSNVAVEVAMTYNASYQEHIFSYVNNINTIEGGTHVAGFRRSITRVFKSYGEKEGMFEKAKVSIEGDDFREGISAIISVKVPEPQFEGQTKTKLGNSEVMGIVDTTLSRVLEAYLEENPKDAKTIIQKVILAAQARAAAKRARDMVQRKSVLTGGGLPGKLADCSEKDPGICELFLVEGDSAGGTAKQGRDRSFQAILPLRGKILNVEKAMEHKIYDNEEIRNMFTALGVKRGTPEDPKALDTSKLRYHKLIIMTDADVDGSHIATLIMTFIFRYMKEMVEQGYVYIAQPPLYLVKKGNNQEYAWNDVERKALIQQFGQGKDESVNTQRYKGLGEMNAEQLWETTMNPATRTLKQVTLESAAEADRIFSMLMGDEVPPRRDFIETHAKYAKIDA
;
A
#
# COMPACT_ATOMS: atom_id res chain seq x y z
N MET A 1 46.61 -4.89 57.39
CA MET A 1 46.38 -5.57 56.11
C MET A 1 45.22 -4.86 55.46
N SER A 2 45.57 -3.93 54.58
CA SER A 2 44.61 -3.07 53.86
C SER A 2 44.20 -3.79 52.58
N THR A 3 42.93 -4.09 52.45
CA THR A 3 42.35 -4.65 51.20
C THR A 3 42.09 -3.50 50.25
N GLU A 4 42.92 -3.37 49.22
CA GLU A 4 42.65 -2.53 48.04
C GLU A 4 41.55 -3.15 47.22
N THR A 5 40.41 -2.44 47.14
CA THR A 5 39.34 -2.71 46.21
C THR A 5 39.76 -2.20 44.81
N ALA A 6 39.95 -3.12 43.87
CA ALA A 6 40.21 -2.80 42.48
C ALA A 6 39.02 -2.06 41.90
N VAL A 7 39.24 -0.81 41.48
CA VAL A 7 38.31 0.00 40.72
C VAL A 7 38.32 -0.53 39.26
N VAL A 8 37.21 -1.13 38.84
CA VAL A 8 36.98 -1.48 37.44
C VAL A 8 36.84 -0.16 36.65
N PRO A 9 37.65 0.09 35.62
CA PRO A 9 37.51 1.31 34.83
C PRO A 9 36.22 1.26 34.03
N THR A 10 35.35 2.22 34.27
CA THR A 10 34.18 2.52 33.44
C THR A 10 34.69 2.82 32.00
N PRO A 11 34.11 2.25 30.91
CA PRO A 11 34.53 2.60 29.58
C PRO A 11 34.33 4.09 29.34
N ALA A 12 35.40 4.77 29.00
CA ALA A 12 35.41 6.17 28.65
C ALA A 12 34.39 6.42 27.53
N ASN A 13 33.54 7.44 27.75
CA ASN A 13 32.65 8.02 26.75
C ASN A 13 33.50 8.37 25.51
N ALA A 14 33.57 7.47 24.54
CA ALA A 14 34.19 7.75 23.26
C ALA A 14 33.28 8.73 22.50
N GLY A 15 33.57 10.02 22.72
CA GLY A 15 33.48 11.00 21.65
C GLY A 15 32.13 11.41 21.11
N TYR A 16 31.06 11.53 21.92
CA TYR A 16 29.94 12.38 21.50
C TYR A 16 30.26 13.84 21.89
N GLY A 17 30.96 14.53 20.99
CA GLY A 17 31.31 15.95 21.12
C GLY A 17 30.76 16.77 19.95
N ALA A 18 30.95 18.07 19.95
CA ALA A 18 30.52 18.98 18.90
C ALA A 18 31.01 18.53 17.50
N ASP A 19 32.21 17.96 17.40
CA ASP A 19 32.82 17.47 16.17
C ASP A 19 32.18 16.17 15.65
N SER A 20 31.35 15.47 16.45
CA SER A 20 30.61 14.29 16.02
C SER A 20 29.29 14.64 15.33
N ILE A 21 28.87 15.91 15.36
CA ILE A 21 27.66 16.40 14.68
C ILE A 21 28.03 16.65 13.22
N GLN A 22 27.54 15.77 12.31
CA GLN A 22 27.72 15.93 10.88
C GLN A 22 26.52 16.69 10.30
N VAL A 23 26.78 17.77 9.59
CA VAL A 23 25.78 18.47 8.77
C VAL A 23 25.88 17.88 7.36
N LEU A 24 24.78 17.29 6.89
CA LEU A 24 24.65 16.77 5.53
C LEU A 24 23.99 17.82 4.67
N GLU A 25 24.62 18.19 3.57
CA GLU A 25 24.10 19.18 2.64
C GLU A 25 23.63 18.56 1.33
N GLY A 26 22.55 19.11 0.76
CA GLY A 26 22.08 18.76 -0.58
C GLY A 26 21.77 17.28 -0.79
N LEU A 27 22.18 16.74 -1.93
CA LEU A 27 21.88 15.38 -2.36
C LEU A 27 22.59 14.28 -1.55
N GLU A 28 23.69 14.60 -0.85
CA GLU A 28 24.37 13.66 0.03
C GLU A 28 23.46 13.20 1.18
N ALA A 29 22.63 14.10 1.72
CA ALA A 29 21.65 13.78 2.75
C ALA A 29 20.65 12.72 2.27
N VAL A 30 20.20 12.81 1.02
CA VAL A 30 19.28 11.84 0.39
C VAL A 30 19.94 10.47 0.29
N ARG A 31 21.18 10.40 -0.19
CA ARG A 31 21.90 9.12 -0.32
C ARG A 31 22.18 8.45 1.02
N LYS A 32 22.49 9.23 2.05
CA LYS A 32 22.80 8.71 3.39
C LYS A 32 21.56 8.23 4.15
N ARG A 33 20.40 8.81 3.87
CA ARG A 33 19.11 8.49 4.50
C ARG A 33 17.96 8.41 3.47
N PRO A 34 18.04 7.51 2.46
CA PRO A 34 17.09 7.47 1.36
C PRO A 34 15.64 7.23 1.84
N ALA A 35 15.46 6.36 2.85
CA ALA A 35 14.14 6.07 3.41
C ALA A 35 13.41 7.29 3.99
N MET A 36 14.11 8.37 4.39
CA MET A 36 13.47 9.61 4.82
C MET A 36 12.75 10.33 3.68
N TYR A 37 13.20 10.14 2.43
CA TYR A 37 12.71 10.85 1.25
C TYR A 37 11.76 9.98 0.41
N ILE A 38 12.05 8.69 0.28
CA ILE A 38 11.28 7.75 -0.57
C ILE A 38 10.57 6.64 0.23
N GLY A 39 10.65 6.69 1.57
CA GLY A 39 9.93 5.81 2.49
C GLY A 39 10.56 4.42 2.67
N ASP A 40 11.20 3.86 1.66
CA ASP A 40 11.77 2.51 1.66
C ASP A 40 12.92 2.41 0.65
N ILE A 41 13.78 1.39 0.77
CA ILE A 41 14.86 1.07 -0.18
C ILE A 41 14.66 -0.28 -0.90
N GLY A 42 13.55 -0.95 -0.64
CA GLY A 42 13.14 -2.17 -1.34
C GLY A 42 12.32 -1.88 -2.61
N VAL A 43 11.49 -2.83 -3.00
CA VAL A 43 10.62 -2.75 -4.18
C VAL A 43 9.79 -1.47 -4.18
N LYS A 44 9.20 -1.10 -3.04
CA LYS A 44 8.36 0.09 -2.89
C LYS A 44 9.13 1.38 -3.18
N GLY A 45 10.31 1.55 -2.56
CA GLY A 45 11.14 2.73 -2.79
C GLY A 45 11.65 2.82 -4.21
N LEU A 46 11.97 1.66 -4.84
CA LEU A 46 12.38 1.60 -6.24
C LEU A 46 11.27 2.15 -7.16
N HIS A 47 10.01 1.69 -6.99
CA HIS A 47 8.88 2.15 -7.79
C HIS A 47 8.51 3.60 -7.49
N HIS A 48 8.77 4.08 -6.27
CA HIS A 48 8.54 5.47 -5.89
C HIS A 48 9.36 6.46 -6.72
N LEU A 49 10.57 6.08 -7.17
CA LEU A 49 11.36 6.91 -8.09
C LEU A 49 10.60 7.18 -9.41
N VAL A 50 9.91 6.17 -9.93
CA VAL A 50 9.09 6.32 -11.15
C VAL A 50 7.91 7.25 -10.88
N TYR A 51 7.25 7.08 -9.71
CA TYR A 51 6.11 7.91 -9.35
C TYR A 51 6.48 9.39 -9.23
N GLU A 52 7.65 9.71 -8.66
CA GLU A 52 8.11 11.10 -8.55
C GLU A 52 8.32 11.76 -9.92
N VAL A 53 8.77 11.02 -10.92
CA VAL A 53 8.93 11.57 -12.29
C VAL A 53 7.58 11.64 -13.01
N VAL A 54 6.74 10.62 -12.91
CA VAL A 54 5.39 10.59 -13.52
C VAL A 54 4.52 11.70 -12.91
N ASP A 55 4.56 11.91 -11.60
CA ASP A 55 3.78 12.95 -10.92
C ASP A 55 4.17 14.36 -11.39
N ASN A 56 5.41 14.59 -11.85
CA ASN A 56 5.80 15.84 -12.47
C ASN A 56 5.11 16.05 -13.83
N SER A 57 5.01 14.99 -14.64
CA SER A 57 4.28 15.02 -15.91
C SER A 57 2.77 15.20 -15.70
N ILE A 58 2.21 14.57 -14.65
CA ILE A 58 0.81 14.75 -14.24
C ILE A 58 0.56 16.20 -13.76
N ASP A 59 1.50 16.82 -13.06
CA ASP A 59 1.37 18.24 -12.66
C ASP A 59 1.34 19.18 -13.88
N GLU A 60 2.09 18.88 -14.95
CA GLU A 60 1.98 19.57 -16.24
C GLU A 60 0.60 19.35 -16.88
N ALA A 61 0.05 18.15 -16.74
CA ALA A 61 -1.28 17.83 -17.24
C ALA A 61 -2.38 18.55 -16.44
N LEU A 62 -2.27 18.64 -15.12
CA LEU A 62 -3.17 19.42 -14.26
C LEU A 62 -3.12 20.91 -14.57
N ALA A 63 -1.95 21.41 -15.00
CA ALA A 63 -1.79 22.77 -15.48
C ALA A 63 -2.32 22.99 -16.92
N GLY A 64 -2.76 21.90 -17.59
CA GLY A 64 -3.38 21.94 -18.93
C GLY A 64 -2.40 21.86 -20.10
N TYR A 65 -1.13 21.54 -19.86
CA TYR A 65 -0.08 21.57 -20.88
C TYR A 65 0.38 20.18 -21.37
N CYS A 66 0.05 19.10 -20.66
CA CYS A 66 0.44 17.75 -21.05
C CYS A 66 -0.80 16.89 -21.35
N LYS A 67 -0.71 16.03 -22.37
CA LYS A 67 -1.75 15.09 -22.78
C LYS A 67 -1.25 13.66 -22.91
N ASN A 68 0.03 13.49 -23.18
CA ASN A 68 0.64 12.20 -23.43
C ASN A 68 1.85 12.00 -22.51
N ILE A 69 1.85 10.89 -21.80
CA ILE A 69 2.96 10.47 -20.93
C ILE A 69 3.35 9.05 -21.35
N THR A 70 4.63 8.82 -21.54
CA THR A 70 5.17 7.49 -21.87
C THR A 70 6.17 7.07 -20.83
N VAL A 71 5.94 5.92 -20.20
CA VAL A 71 6.86 5.26 -19.27
C VAL A 71 7.43 4.03 -19.94
N THR A 72 8.75 3.88 -19.94
CA THR A 72 9.40 2.72 -20.55
C THR A 72 10.35 2.07 -19.56
N ILE A 73 10.18 0.76 -19.34
CA ILE A 73 11.11 -0.11 -18.66
C ILE A 73 12.06 -0.64 -19.72
N HIS A 74 13.36 -0.35 -19.60
CA HIS A 74 14.36 -0.79 -20.55
C HIS A 74 14.91 -2.18 -20.19
N GLU A 75 15.60 -2.83 -21.14
CA GLU A 75 16.17 -4.17 -20.97
C GLU A 75 17.17 -4.25 -19.80
N ASP A 76 17.86 -3.15 -19.50
CA ASP A 76 18.84 -3.01 -18.41
C ASP A 76 18.20 -2.61 -17.06
N ASN A 77 16.85 -2.68 -16.94
CA ASN A 77 16.08 -2.21 -15.79
C ASN A 77 16.25 -0.71 -15.48
N SER A 78 16.64 0.11 -16.45
CA SER A 78 16.48 1.56 -16.33
C SER A 78 15.05 1.98 -16.70
N ILE A 79 14.66 3.18 -16.30
CA ILE A 79 13.34 3.76 -16.61
C ILE A 79 13.51 5.06 -17.36
N SER A 80 12.71 5.23 -18.39
CA SER A 80 12.48 6.55 -18.98
C SER A 80 11.01 6.97 -18.85
N VAL A 81 10.79 8.23 -18.51
CA VAL A 81 9.49 8.89 -18.49
C VAL A 81 9.55 10.10 -19.40
N GLN A 82 8.65 10.16 -20.34
CA GLN A 82 8.55 11.24 -21.33
C GLN A 82 7.15 11.84 -21.33
N ASP A 83 7.07 13.17 -21.34
CA ASP A 83 5.82 13.92 -21.48
C ASP A 83 5.86 14.92 -22.65
N ASP A 84 4.69 15.39 -23.04
CA ASP A 84 4.49 16.46 -24.03
C ASP A 84 4.12 17.81 -23.39
N GLY A 85 4.54 18.04 -22.15
CA GLY A 85 4.33 19.29 -21.41
C GLY A 85 5.15 20.47 -21.95
N ARG A 86 5.23 21.55 -21.18
CA ARG A 86 5.98 22.78 -21.57
C ARG A 86 7.49 22.60 -21.64
N GLY A 87 8.01 21.54 -21.06
CA GLY A 87 9.44 21.34 -20.82
C GLY A 87 9.97 22.16 -19.64
N ILE A 88 10.88 21.61 -18.85
CA ILE A 88 11.53 22.30 -17.74
C ILE A 88 12.29 23.53 -18.26
N PRO A 89 12.20 24.71 -17.61
CA PRO A 89 12.99 25.88 -18.03
C PRO A 89 14.50 25.60 -18.03
N THR A 90 15.20 26.04 -19.09
CA THR A 90 16.65 25.82 -19.25
C THR A 90 17.48 27.09 -19.12
N GLY A 91 16.82 28.27 -18.98
CA GLY A 91 17.47 29.56 -18.78
C GLY A 91 18.25 29.64 -17.47
N ILE A 92 19.23 30.57 -17.43
CA ILE A 92 20.07 30.79 -16.24
C ILE A 92 19.28 31.56 -15.18
N ASN A 93 19.19 30.99 -14.00
CA ASN A 93 18.60 31.67 -12.83
C ASN A 93 19.52 32.77 -12.36
N SER A 94 18.97 33.99 -12.18
CA SER A 94 19.75 35.19 -11.84
C SER A 94 20.42 35.15 -10.46
N LYS A 95 19.84 34.40 -9.50
CA LYS A 95 20.37 34.23 -8.13
C LYS A 95 21.43 33.14 -8.05
N GLU A 96 21.07 31.95 -8.52
CA GLU A 96 21.92 30.74 -8.39
C GLU A 96 23.02 30.66 -9.46
N LYS A 97 22.95 31.49 -10.52
CA LYS A 97 23.90 31.51 -11.67
C LYS A 97 24.03 30.13 -12.39
N LYS A 98 23.03 29.28 -12.22
CA LYS A 98 22.90 27.96 -12.83
C LYS A 98 21.66 27.88 -13.70
N SER A 99 21.59 26.93 -14.61
CA SER A 99 20.37 26.64 -15.35
C SER A 99 19.25 26.25 -14.42
N ALA A 100 18.02 26.68 -14.70
CA ALA A 100 16.85 26.27 -13.93
C ALA A 100 16.68 24.74 -13.96
N LEU A 101 16.99 24.06 -15.07
CA LEU A 101 17.01 22.60 -15.16
C LEU A 101 18.00 22.01 -14.14
N GLU A 102 19.24 22.48 -14.09
CA GLU A 102 20.25 22.00 -13.13
C GLU A 102 19.78 22.22 -11.68
N ILE A 103 19.19 23.36 -11.39
CA ILE A 103 18.67 23.68 -10.04
C ILE A 103 17.60 22.66 -9.64
N VAL A 104 16.62 22.40 -10.49
CA VAL A 104 15.53 21.44 -10.22
C VAL A 104 16.07 20.03 -10.00
N MET A 105 17.13 19.65 -10.71
CA MET A 105 17.74 18.30 -10.63
C MET A 105 18.70 18.13 -9.45
N THR A 106 19.29 19.21 -8.92
CA THR A 106 20.38 19.10 -7.93
C THR A 106 20.12 19.78 -6.59
N VAL A 107 19.13 20.66 -6.50
CA VAL A 107 18.85 21.42 -5.28
C VAL A 107 17.55 20.93 -4.66
N LEU A 108 17.62 20.54 -3.39
CA LEU A 108 16.42 20.20 -2.61
C LEU A 108 15.61 21.47 -2.33
N HIS A 109 14.29 21.32 -2.29
CA HIS A 109 13.34 22.42 -2.07
C HIS A 109 13.42 23.51 -3.14
N ALA A 110 13.71 23.11 -4.38
CA ALA A 110 13.72 24.00 -5.55
C ALA A 110 12.69 23.53 -6.57
N GLY A 111 12.00 24.48 -7.21
CA GLY A 111 11.05 24.16 -8.30
C GLY A 111 10.01 25.24 -8.52
N GLY A 112 9.40 25.25 -9.71
CA GLY A 112 8.34 26.20 -10.10
C GLY A 112 7.02 26.00 -9.37
N LYS A 113 6.85 24.91 -8.63
CA LYS A 113 5.63 24.56 -7.88
C LYS A 113 5.43 25.40 -6.61
N PHE A 114 6.45 26.15 -6.17
CA PHE A 114 6.34 27.14 -5.10
C PHE A 114 5.70 28.47 -5.59
N ASP A 115 5.56 28.66 -6.90
CA ASP A 115 4.89 29.80 -7.49
C ASP A 115 3.44 29.43 -7.85
N LYS A 116 2.49 30.03 -7.12
CA LYS A 116 1.05 29.80 -7.27
C LYS A 116 0.47 30.25 -8.62
N ASP A 117 1.16 31.19 -9.28
CA ASP A 117 0.74 31.65 -10.61
C ASP A 117 1.11 30.63 -11.69
N THR A 118 2.15 29.83 -11.47
CA THR A 118 2.62 28.81 -12.40
C THR A 118 1.87 27.48 -12.23
N TYR A 119 1.59 27.07 -10.99
CA TYR A 119 0.85 25.83 -10.66
C TYR A 119 -0.19 26.11 -9.56
N LYS A 120 -1.46 26.20 -9.95
CA LYS A 120 -2.56 26.40 -8.99
C LYS A 120 -2.78 25.19 -8.07
N VAL A 121 -2.52 24.00 -8.58
CA VAL A 121 -2.62 22.72 -7.88
C VAL A 121 -1.46 21.83 -8.33
N SER A 122 -0.79 21.18 -7.42
CA SER A 122 0.24 20.18 -7.74
C SER A 122 0.28 19.05 -6.71
N GLY A 123 0.69 17.85 -7.12
CA GLY A 123 0.98 16.73 -6.24
C GLY A 123 2.35 16.85 -5.57
N GLY A 124 3.31 17.44 -6.28
CA GLY A 124 4.65 17.72 -5.78
C GLY A 124 4.70 18.96 -4.91
N LEU A 125 4.73 18.79 -3.58
CA LEU A 125 4.64 19.89 -2.61
C LEU A 125 6.00 20.38 -2.10
N HIS A 126 7.00 19.51 -2.07
CA HIS A 126 8.24 19.74 -1.33
C HIS A 126 9.41 20.15 -2.22
N GLY A 127 9.29 20.05 -3.56
CA GLY A 127 10.36 20.38 -4.50
C GLY A 127 11.59 19.48 -4.33
N VAL A 128 11.40 18.21 -3.98
CA VAL A 128 12.50 17.25 -3.73
C VAL A 128 12.44 16.00 -4.61
N GLY A 129 11.32 15.72 -5.27
CA GLY A 129 11.08 14.44 -5.93
C GLY A 129 12.14 14.08 -6.96
N VAL A 130 12.27 14.87 -8.04
CA VAL A 130 13.21 14.55 -9.12
C VAL A 130 14.68 14.67 -8.68
N SER A 131 15.00 15.57 -7.74
CA SER A 131 16.36 15.66 -7.17
C SER A 131 16.70 14.43 -6.31
N CYS A 132 15.71 13.82 -5.63
CA CYS A 132 15.88 12.51 -4.98
C CYS A 132 16.11 11.39 -5.99
N VAL A 133 15.36 11.36 -7.10
CA VAL A 133 15.59 10.38 -8.18
C VAL A 133 17.02 10.51 -8.70
N ASN A 134 17.50 11.73 -8.94
CA ASN A 134 18.86 11.99 -9.39
C ASN A 134 19.89 11.53 -8.37
N ALA A 135 19.71 11.84 -7.09
CA ALA A 135 20.61 11.43 -6.02
C ALA A 135 20.71 9.91 -5.86
N LEU A 136 19.61 9.19 -6.09
CA LEU A 136 19.49 7.74 -5.88
C LEU A 136 19.72 6.92 -7.16
N SER A 137 20.22 7.57 -8.21
CA SER A 137 20.55 6.93 -9.49
C SER A 137 22.07 6.98 -9.72
N THR A 138 22.63 5.92 -10.29
CA THR A 138 24.04 5.89 -10.74
C THR A 138 24.21 6.85 -11.91
N ARG A 139 23.21 6.96 -12.77
CA ARG A 139 23.16 7.83 -13.94
C ARG A 139 21.74 8.38 -14.11
N LEU A 140 21.62 9.63 -14.51
CA LEU A 140 20.37 10.23 -14.93
C LEU A 140 20.63 11.12 -16.15
N HIS A 141 19.83 10.96 -17.19
CA HIS A 141 19.87 11.78 -18.40
C HIS A 141 18.54 12.47 -18.59
N VAL A 142 18.55 13.77 -18.77
CA VAL A 142 17.35 14.56 -19.02
C VAL A 142 17.45 15.27 -20.36
N THR A 143 16.39 15.17 -21.14
CA THR A 143 16.21 15.88 -22.41
C THR A 143 14.99 16.79 -22.31
N VAL A 144 15.12 18.03 -22.72
CA VAL A 144 14.03 19.03 -22.67
C VAL A 144 13.85 19.62 -24.06
N ASN A 145 12.64 19.50 -24.59
CA ASN A 145 12.20 20.18 -25.80
C ASN A 145 11.47 21.47 -25.43
N ARG A 146 12.11 22.63 -25.68
CA ARG A 146 11.56 23.91 -25.30
C ARG A 146 12.10 25.03 -26.18
N GLU A 147 11.25 26.00 -26.49
CA GLU A 147 11.65 27.20 -27.25
C GLU A 147 12.30 26.89 -28.61
N GLY A 148 11.80 25.86 -29.29
CA GLY A 148 12.29 25.42 -30.59
C GLY A 148 13.63 24.67 -30.56
N LYS A 149 14.13 24.31 -29.39
CA LYS A 149 15.42 23.64 -29.18
C LYS A 149 15.28 22.36 -28.36
N ILE A 150 16.23 21.47 -28.53
CA ILE A 150 16.45 20.28 -27.71
C ILE A 150 17.63 20.58 -26.79
N PHE A 151 17.40 20.53 -25.49
CA PHE A 151 18.42 20.66 -24.46
C PHE A 151 18.65 19.33 -23.78
N GLU A 152 19.89 19.08 -23.35
CA GLU A 152 20.21 17.91 -22.54
C GLU A 152 21.15 18.24 -21.39
N GLN A 153 21.09 17.41 -20.36
CA GLN A 153 22.06 17.36 -19.27
C GLN A 153 22.09 15.94 -18.70
N GLU A 154 23.30 15.50 -18.34
CA GLU A 154 23.51 14.19 -17.71
C GLU A 154 24.12 14.35 -16.34
N TYR A 155 23.76 13.43 -15.44
CA TYR A 155 24.18 13.39 -14.05
C TYR A 155 24.72 12.00 -13.71
N ALA A 156 25.78 11.97 -12.90
CA ALA A 156 26.27 10.76 -12.26
C ALA A 156 26.18 10.94 -10.75
N ILE A 157 25.39 10.10 -10.11
CA ILE A 157 25.17 10.15 -8.65
C ILE A 157 24.79 11.57 -8.17
N GLY A 158 23.86 12.20 -8.89
CA GLY A 158 23.40 13.55 -8.59
C GLY A 158 24.31 14.69 -9.05
N VAL A 159 25.50 14.41 -9.56
CA VAL A 159 26.48 15.43 -9.98
C VAL A 159 26.37 15.65 -11.50
N PRO A 160 26.15 16.90 -11.97
CA PRO A 160 26.10 17.20 -13.39
C PRO A 160 27.44 16.92 -14.05
N GLN A 161 27.42 16.23 -15.20
CA GLN A 161 28.64 15.88 -15.95
C GLN A 161 29.08 16.96 -16.91
N TYR A 162 28.16 17.83 -17.30
CA TYR A 162 28.37 19.01 -18.14
C TYR A 162 27.23 20.02 -17.90
N GLU A 163 27.44 21.23 -18.30
CA GLU A 163 26.39 22.29 -18.28
C GLU A 163 25.26 21.97 -19.26
N VAL A 164 24.05 22.46 -19.00
CA VAL A 164 22.91 22.32 -19.93
C VAL A 164 23.32 22.84 -21.31
N ARG A 165 23.18 22.02 -22.33
CA ARG A 165 23.55 22.33 -23.71
C ARG A 165 22.44 22.06 -24.70
N ALA A 166 22.34 22.90 -25.72
CA ALA A 166 21.46 22.67 -26.85
C ALA A 166 22.12 21.66 -27.81
N ILE A 167 21.38 20.60 -28.18
CA ILE A 167 21.89 19.55 -29.06
C ILE A 167 21.14 19.49 -30.40
N GLY A 168 20.05 20.24 -30.56
CA GLY A 168 19.24 20.23 -31.79
C GLY A 168 18.08 21.21 -31.73
N THR A 169 17.22 21.10 -32.72
CA THR A 169 15.95 21.84 -32.83
C THR A 169 14.77 20.90 -32.69
N SER A 170 13.64 21.37 -32.17
CA SER A 170 12.43 20.60 -31.97
C SER A 170 11.19 21.45 -32.25
N ASP A 171 10.22 20.89 -32.96
CA ASP A 171 8.90 21.52 -33.16
C ASP A 171 7.90 21.16 -32.05
N ILE A 172 8.28 20.26 -31.14
CA ILE A 172 7.45 19.84 -30.00
C ILE A 172 8.04 20.34 -28.69
N THR A 173 7.22 20.38 -27.65
CA THR A 173 7.67 20.64 -26.27
C THR A 173 7.57 19.37 -25.43
N GLY A 174 8.25 19.32 -24.29
CA GLY A 174 8.18 18.20 -23.35
C GLY A 174 9.47 17.96 -22.58
N THR A 175 9.39 17.05 -21.65
CA THR A 175 10.55 16.58 -20.86
C THR A 175 10.65 15.06 -20.96
N ALA A 176 11.87 14.56 -21.13
CA ALA A 176 12.20 13.14 -20.98
C ALA A 176 13.27 12.97 -19.92
N VAL A 177 12.99 12.14 -18.93
CA VAL A 177 13.93 11.77 -17.85
C VAL A 177 14.21 10.29 -17.93
N HIS A 178 15.47 9.91 -18.11
CA HIS A 178 15.94 8.53 -18.12
C HIS A 178 16.91 8.32 -16.98
N PHE A 179 16.68 7.34 -16.11
CA PHE A 179 17.49 7.11 -14.91
C PHE A 179 17.76 5.64 -14.63
N TRP A 180 18.91 5.37 -14.00
CA TRP A 180 19.41 4.06 -13.60
C TRP A 180 19.51 4.01 -12.09
N PRO A 181 18.63 3.27 -11.39
CA PRO A 181 18.68 3.16 -9.93
C PRO A 181 20.00 2.62 -9.42
N ASP A 182 20.47 3.13 -8.29
CA ASP A 182 21.74 2.72 -7.70
C ASP A 182 21.60 1.42 -6.89
N ALA A 183 22.10 0.31 -7.44
CA ALA A 183 22.11 -1.00 -6.80
C ALA A 183 22.85 -1.05 -5.46
N SER A 184 23.70 -0.07 -5.14
CA SER A 184 24.36 0.01 -3.83
C SER A 184 23.43 0.56 -2.73
N ILE A 185 22.28 1.14 -3.11
CA ILE A 185 21.30 1.73 -2.20
C ILE A 185 20.05 0.83 -2.10
N PHE A 186 19.55 0.37 -3.26
CA PHE A 186 18.33 -0.41 -3.32
C PHE A 186 18.60 -1.89 -3.11
N THR A 187 17.77 -2.53 -2.28
CA THR A 187 17.81 -3.99 -2.05
C THR A 187 17.12 -4.77 -3.18
N ALA A 188 16.33 -4.09 -4.02
CA ALA A 188 15.70 -4.61 -5.22
C ALA A 188 15.94 -3.61 -6.37
N THR A 189 16.34 -4.12 -7.54
CA THR A 189 16.66 -3.30 -8.73
C THR A 189 15.81 -3.66 -9.95
N GLU A 190 14.93 -4.64 -9.81
CA GLU A 190 14.01 -5.05 -10.87
C GLU A 190 12.63 -4.40 -10.68
N TYR A 191 12.17 -3.69 -11.70
CA TYR A 191 10.84 -3.12 -11.71
C TYR A 191 9.78 -4.18 -11.98
N ASN A 192 8.69 -4.11 -11.21
CA ASN A 192 7.51 -4.93 -11.43
C ASN A 192 6.50 -4.16 -12.29
N LYS A 193 6.20 -4.71 -13.46
CA LYS A 193 5.30 -4.12 -14.45
C LYS A 193 3.89 -3.93 -13.89
N GLU A 194 3.37 -4.92 -13.16
CA GLU A 194 2.01 -4.90 -12.61
C GLU A 194 1.82 -3.78 -11.57
N ILE A 195 2.84 -3.49 -10.78
CA ILE A 195 2.83 -2.36 -9.82
C ILE A 195 2.72 -1.04 -10.57
N LEU A 196 3.51 -0.85 -11.63
CA LEU A 196 3.44 0.36 -12.45
C LEU A 196 2.08 0.47 -13.16
N GLU A 197 1.57 -0.63 -13.74
CA GLU A 197 0.24 -0.65 -14.37
C GLU A 197 -0.87 -0.20 -13.42
N GLY A 198 -0.86 -0.70 -12.19
CA GLY A 198 -1.84 -0.32 -11.16
C GLY A 198 -1.87 1.20 -10.96
N ARG A 199 -0.71 1.80 -10.75
CA ARG A 199 -0.59 3.25 -10.53
C ARG A 199 -0.92 4.08 -11.76
N LEU A 200 -0.43 3.70 -12.94
CA LEU A 200 -0.69 4.45 -14.18
C LEU A 200 -2.17 4.40 -14.57
N ARG A 201 -2.84 3.26 -14.33
CA ARG A 201 -4.29 3.11 -14.50
C ARG A 201 -5.06 4.04 -13.54
N GLU A 202 -4.72 4.08 -12.27
CA GLU A 202 -5.33 5.04 -11.31
C GLU A 202 -5.18 6.48 -11.79
N LEU A 203 -3.98 6.87 -12.20
CA LEU A 203 -3.71 8.22 -12.70
C LEU A 203 -4.51 8.58 -13.95
N SER A 204 -4.76 7.61 -14.86
CA SER A 204 -5.59 7.86 -16.05
C SER A 204 -7.06 8.12 -15.70
N TYR A 205 -7.60 7.48 -14.66
CA TYR A 205 -8.95 7.75 -14.17
C TYR A 205 -9.06 9.07 -13.41
N LEU A 206 -8.04 9.42 -12.61
CA LEU A 206 -8.02 10.66 -11.84
C LEU A 206 -7.81 11.90 -12.72
N ASN A 207 -7.29 11.72 -13.93
CA ASN A 207 -6.98 12.79 -14.87
C ASN A 207 -7.57 12.45 -16.25
N ARG A 208 -8.84 12.84 -16.44
CA ARG A 208 -9.58 12.56 -17.70
C ARG A 208 -8.79 13.03 -18.93
N LYS A 209 -8.88 12.24 -20.01
CA LYS A 209 -8.31 12.55 -21.33
C LYS A 209 -6.79 12.67 -21.37
N ILE A 210 -6.08 12.17 -20.35
CA ILE A 210 -4.64 11.99 -20.38
C ILE A 210 -4.34 10.56 -20.82
N SER A 211 -3.47 10.43 -21.82
CA SER A 211 -2.98 9.15 -22.35
C SER A 211 -1.66 8.80 -21.67
N ILE A 212 -1.63 7.69 -20.94
CA ILE A 212 -0.43 7.19 -20.27
C ILE A 212 -0.07 5.84 -20.87
N THR A 213 1.10 5.72 -21.49
CA THR A 213 1.56 4.48 -22.11
C THR A 213 2.68 3.86 -21.27
N LEU A 214 2.56 2.57 -20.96
CA LEU A 214 3.62 1.77 -20.35
C LEU A 214 4.19 0.82 -21.39
N ASN A 215 5.49 0.90 -21.63
CA ASN A 215 6.25 -0.05 -22.43
C ASN A 215 7.18 -0.85 -21.50
N ASP A 216 7.26 -2.17 -21.71
CA ASP A 216 8.26 -3.02 -21.05
C ASP A 216 9.06 -3.73 -22.15
N LEU A 217 10.29 -3.29 -22.36
CA LEU A 217 11.17 -3.82 -23.39
C LEU A 217 11.77 -5.18 -23.00
N ARG A 218 11.62 -5.61 -21.78
CA ARG A 218 12.05 -6.91 -21.26
C ARG A 218 11.04 -8.01 -21.57
N ASP A 219 9.75 -7.65 -21.72
CA ASP A 219 8.65 -8.58 -21.98
C ASP A 219 8.38 -8.62 -23.48
N ILE A 220 8.92 -9.65 -24.13
CA ILE A 220 8.83 -9.87 -25.58
C ILE A 220 7.98 -11.10 -25.82
N ASP A 221 6.92 -10.96 -26.63
CA ASP A 221 6.05 -12.08 -26.99
C ASP A 221 6.70 -13.02 -28.05
N GLU A 222 6.00 -14.11 -28.37
CA GLU A 222 6.48 -15.11 -29.33
C GLU A 222 6.66 -14.54 -30.76
N GLU A 223 6.03 -13.42 -31.08
CA GLU A 223 6.13 -12.71 -32.35
C GLU A 223 7.25 -11.67 -32.37
N GLY A 224 7.98 -11.50 -31.26
CA GLY A 224 9.07 -10.53 -31.10
C GLY A 224 8.61 -9.11 -30.82
N LYS A 225 7.34 -8.92 -30.41
CA LYS A 225 6.78 -7.62 -30.06
C LYS A 225 6.95 -7.37 -28.57
N THR A 226 7.44 -6.19 -28.21
CA THR A 226 7.56 -5.75 -26.82
C THR A 226 6.20 -5.39 -26.23
N TYR A 227 6.06 -5.58 -24.91
CA TYR A 227 4.85 -5.21 -24.20
C TYR A 227 4.61 -3.69 -24.26
N SER A 228 3.39 -3.30 -24.67
CA SER A 228 2.95 -1.90 -24.69
C SER A 228 1.47 -1.82 -24.33
N LYS A 229 1.13 -0.97 -23.36
CA LYS A 229 -0.25 -0.77 -22.92
C LYS A 229 -0.54 0.69 -22.68
N ASN A 230 -1.64 1.16 -23.25
CA ASN A 230 -2.12 2.52 -23.04
C ASN A 230 -3.24 2.54 -22.00
N PHE A 231 -3.15 3.48 -21.06
CA PHE A 231 -4.17 3.79 -20.06
C PHE A 231 -4.77 5.15 -20.40
N TYR A 232 -6.08 5.16 -20.66
CA TYR A 232 -6.83 6.34 -21.03
C TYR A 232 -8.27 6.22 -20.55
N SER A 233 -8.84 7.28 -20.00
CA SER A 233 -10.22 7.32 -19.56
C SER A 233 -10.89 8.63 -19.98
N GLU A 234 -12.07 8.51 -20.60
CA GLU A 234 -12.96 9.64 -20.85
C GLU A 234 -13.93 9.86 -19.70
N GLY A 235 -14.37 8.78 -19.06
CA GLY A 235 -15.32 8.79 -17.94
C GLY A 235 -14.69 9.24 -16.61
N GLY A 236 -13.37 9.19 -16.49
CA GLY A 236 -12.65 9.60 -15.28
C GLY A 236 -13.02 8.77 -14.07
N ILE A 237 -13.30 9.42 -12.94
CA ILE A 237 -13.61 8.72 -11.67
C ILE A 237 -14.94 7.97 -11.70
N VAL A 238 -15.86 8.28 -12.61
CA VAL A 238 -17.10 7.50 -12.83
C VAL A 238 -16.74 6.14 -13.40
N GLU A 239 -15.95 6.12 -14.47
CA GLU A 239 -15.44 4.89 -15.06
C GLU A 239 -14.58 4.08 -14.08
N PHE A 240 -13.86 4.77 -13.19
CA PHE A 240 -13.06 4.13 -12.15
C PHE A 240 -13.92 3.35 -11.15
N VAL A 241 -14.97 3.96 -10.59
CA VAL A 241 -15.91 3.29 -9.67
C VAL A 241 -16.57 2.09 -10.36
N GLU A 242 -17.06 2.27 -11.58
CA GLU A 242 -17.69 1.21 -12.37
C GLU A 242 -16.73 0.06 -12.65
N THR A 243 -15.47 0.38 -12.98
CA THR A 243 -14.42 -0.62 -13.23
C THR A 243 -14.06 -1.40 -11.97
N ILE A 244 -13.97 -0.73 -10.81
CA ILE A 244 -13.72 -1.39 -9.52
C ILE A 244 -14.84 -2.39 -9.22
N ASP A 245 -16.10 -1.99 -9.33
CA ASP A 245 -17.23 -2.88 -9.05
C ASP A 245 -17.36 -4.00 -10.08
N LYS A 246 -17.16 -3.70 -11.36
CA LYS A 246 -17.14 -4.69 -12.42
C LYS A 246 -16.04 -5.74 -12.22
N ASN A 247 -14.82 -5.31 -11.91
CA ASN A 247 -13.69 -6.22 -11.69
C ASN A 247 -13.87 -7.10 -10.44
N ALA A 248 -14.61 -6.60 -9.44
CA ALA A 248 -14.97 -7.34 -8.23
C ALA A 248 -16.33 -8.05 -8.34
N ASN A 249 -16.98 -8.00 -9.51
CA ASN A 249 -18.32 -8.54 -9.78
C ASN A 249 -19.37 -8.14 -8.74
N ARG A 250 -19.35 -6.90 -8.30
CA ARG A 250 -20.35 -6.34 -7.40
C ARG A 250 -21.55 -5.88 -8.20
N ALA A 251 -22.66 -6.57 -8.04
CA ALA A 251 -23.90 -6.18 -8.72
C ALA A 251 -24.36 -4.82 -8.23
N SER A 252 -24.46 -3.85 -9.13
CA SER A 252 -24.98 -2.52 -8.83
C SER A 252 -26.46 -2.60 -8.45
N LEU A 253 -26.87 -1.86 -7.42
CA LEU A 253 -28.26 -1.70 -6.97
C LEU A 253 -28.96 -0.53 -7.62
N ILE A 254 -28.21 0.42 -8.19
CA ILE A 254 -28.73 1.59 -8.91
C ILE A 254 -28.16 1.62 -10.32
N PRO A 255 -28.95 2.04 -11.33
CA PRO A 255 -28.54 1.94 -12.74
C PRO A 255 -27.44 2.95 -13.13
N THR A 256 -27.35 4.06 -12.41
CA THR A 256 -26.45 5.16 -12.74
C THR A 256 -25.53 5.50 -11.58
N THR A 257 -24.23 5.65 -11.85
CA THR A 257 -23.26 6.16 -10.89
C THR A 257 -23.57 7.61 -10.55
N ILE A 258 -23.70 7.93 -9.27
CA ILE A 258 -23.92 9.29 -8.78
C ILE A 258 -22.60 10.03 -8.91
N TYR A 259 -22.60 11.13 -9.66
CA TYR A 259 -21.44 11.97 -9.90
C TYR A 259 -21.66 13.39 -9.36
N CYS A 260 -20.66 13.91 -8.67
CA CYS A 260 -20.65 15.24 -8.11
C CYS A 260 -19.34 15.94 -8.47
N GLU A 261 -19.45 17.15 -8.98
CA GLU A 261 -18.31 18.04 -9.23
C GLU A 261 -18.63 19.41 -8.65
N GLY A 262 -17.64 20.05 -8.04
CA GLY A 262 -17.77 21.40 -7.51
C GLY A 262 -16.44 22.05 -7.25
N HIS A 263 -16.47 23.39 -7.23
CA HIS A 263 -15.33 24.23 -6.97
C HIS A 263 -15.71 25.32 -5.96
N ASP A 264 -14.93 25.44 -4.89
CA ASP A 264 -15.06 26.54 -3.94
C ASP A 264 -14.14 27.70 -4.33
N GLU A 265 -14.74 28.80 -4.79
CA GLU A 265 -13.98 29.97 -5.28
C GLU A 265 -13.11 30.62 -4.21
N LYS A 266 -13.49 30.52 -2.91
CA LYS A 266 -12.77 31.19 -1.82
C LYS A 266 -11.46 30.49 -1.49
N SER A 267 -11.49 29.17 -1.39
CA SER A 267 -10.31 28.35 -1.06
C SER A 267 -9.62 27.80 -2.30
N ASN A 268 -10.23 27.94 -3.49
CA ASN A 268 -9.80 27.35 -4.75
C ASN A 268 -9.68 25.80 -4.67
N VAL A 269 -10.50 25.18 -3.82
CA VAL A 269 -10.58 23.73 -3.69
C VAL A 269 -11.60 23.17 -4.68
N ALA A 270 -11.16 22.23 -5.52
CA ALA A 270 -12.07 21.47 -6.37
C ALA A 270 -12.37 20.10 -5.75
N VAL A 271 -13.63 19.69 -5.86
CA VAL A 271 -14.14 18.42 -5.33
C VAL A 271 -14.76 17.63 -6.47
N GLU A 272 -14.39 16.37 -6.59
CA GLU A 272 -14.96 15.44 -7.54
C GLU A 272 -15.25 14.13 -6.80
N VAL A 273 -16.50 13.65 -6.87
CA VAL A 273 -16.95 12.42 -6.22
C VAL A 273 -17.75 11.60 -7.20
N ALA A 274 -17.43 10.32 -7.33
CA ALA A 274 -18.26 9.33 -7.98
C ALA A 274 -18.60 8.23 -7.01
N MET A 275 -19.88 7.82 -6.95
CA MET A 275 -20.32 6.77 -6.03
C MET A 275 -21.48 5.94 -6.59
N THR A 276 -21.52 4.68 -6.18
CA THR A 276 -22.64 3.78 -6.47
C THR A 276 -22.93 2.90 -5.27
N TYR A 277 -24.09 2.23 -5.28
CA TYR A 277 -24.44 1.21 -4.30
C TYR A 277 -24.50 -0.16 -4.96
N ASN A 278 -23.95 -1.16 -4.30
CA ASN A 278 -23.90 -2.54 -4.75
C ASN A 278 -24.41 -3.53 -3.69
N ALA A 279 -24.51 -4.79 -4.08
CA ALA A 279 -25.05 -5.84 -3.21
C ALA A 279 -24.07 -6.33 -2.12
N SER A 280 -22.82 -5.82 -2.07
CA SER A 280 -21.83 -6.24 -1.08
C SER A 280 -22.16 -5.73 0.34
N TYR A 281 -21.46 -6.28 1.32
CA TYR A 281 -21.58 -5.88 2.73
C TYR A 281 -20.44 -4.97 3.18
N GLN A 282 -19.52 -4.64 2.29
CA GLN A 282 -18.33 -3.85 2.57
C GLN A 282 -18.48 -2.40 2.10
N GLU A 283 -17.72 -1.51 2.73
CA GLU A 283 -17.49 -0.13 2.30
C GLU A 283 -16.23 -0.07 1.45
N HIS A 284 -16.34 0.44 0.22
CA HIS A 284 -15.23 0.57 -0.73
C HIS A 284 -15.06 2.05 -1.09
N ILE A 285 -14.40 2.80 -0.21
CA ILE A 285 -14.14 4.24 -0.39
C ILE A 285 -12.65 4.43 -0.63
N PHE A 286 -12.31 5.00 -1.79
CA PHE A 286 -10.95 5.37 -2.16
C PHE A 286 -10.85 6.87 -2.29
N SER A 287 -9.83 7.46 -1.71
CA SER A 287 -9.72 8.90 -1.61
C SER A 287 -8.36 9.42 -2.07
N TYR A 288 -8.40 10.55 -2.76
CA TYR A 288 -7.25 11.16 -3.40
C TYR A 288 -7.21 12.66 -3.14
N VAL A 289 -6.00 13.16 -2.91
CA VAL A 289 -5.71 14.60 -2.78
C VAL A 289 -4.61 14.94 -3.77
N ASN A 290 -4.88 15.80 -4.76
CA ASN A 290 -3.92 16.12 -5.82
C ASN A 290 -3.32 14.85 -6.46
N ASN A 291 -4.15 13.87 -6.76
CA ASN A 291 -3.81 12.54 -7.27
C ASN A 291 -3.03 11.62 -6.31
N ILE A 292 -2.71 12.06 -5.10
CA ILE A 292 -2.06 11.24 -4.07
C ILE A 292 -3.12 10.41 -3.37
N ASN A 293 -2.92 9.09 -3.30
CA ASN A 293 -3.81 8.19 -2.58
C ASN A 293 -3.69 8.41 -1.06
N THR A 294 -4.78 8.88 -0.43
CA THR A 294 -4.85 9.08 1.00
C THR A 294 -5.46 7.85 1.67
N ILE A 295 -4.64 6.83 1.89
CA ILE A 295 -5.06 5.52 2.39
C ILE A 295 -5.78 5.62 3.75
N GLU A 296 -5.31 6.50 4.62
CA GLU A 296 -5.92 6.78 5.94
C GLU A 296 -7.07 7.82 5.87
N GLY A 297 -7.42 8.27 4.67
CA GLY A 297 -8.49 9.24 4.46
C GLY A 297 -8.13 10.66 4.89
N GLY A 298 -8.94 11.24 5.74
CA GLY A 298 -8.77 12.60 6.24
C GLY A 298 -10.05 13.41 6.15
N THR A 299 -9.95 14.74 6.19
CA THR A 299 -11.08 15.68 6.27
C THR A 299 -12.03 15.58 5.08
N HIS A 300 -11.55 15.28 3.87
CA HIS A 300 -12.39 15.08 2.68
C HIS A 300 -13.27 13.83 2.79
N VAL A 301 -12.73 12.72 3.33
CA VAL A 301 -13.52 11.50 3.60
C VAL A 301 -14.52 11.74 4.74
N ALA A 302 -14.12 12.49 5.77
CA ALA A 302 -15.03 12.87 6.84
C ALA A 302 -16.22 13.72 6.32
N GLY A 303 -15.96 14.68 5.42
CA GLY A 303 -17.00 15.45 4.75
C GLY A 303 -17.93 14.59 3.91
N PHE A 304 -17.40 13.63 3.16
CA PHE A 304 -18.17 12.67 2.38
C PHE A 304 -19.09 11.82 3.28
N ARG A 305 -18.57 11.20 4.33
CA ARG A 305 -19.32 10.37 5.28
C ARG A 305 -20.42 11.16 5.98
N ARG A 306 -20.13 12.41 6.34
CA ARG A 306 -21.11 13.31 6.95
C ARG A 306 -22.26 13.65 6.00
N SER A 307 -21.95 14.00 4.75
CA SER A 307 -22.93 14.30 3.71
C SER A 307 -23.90 13.13 3.48
N ILE A 308 -23.36 11.94 3.22
CA ILE A 308 -24.14 10.73 2.97
C ILE A 308 -25.08 10.43 4.14
N THR A 309 -24.53 10.41 5.35
CA THR A 309 -25.33 10.12 6.55
C THR A 309 -26.46 11.13 6.73
N ARG A 310 -26.16 12.42 6.57
CA ARG A 310 -27.16 13.50 6.78
C ARG A 310 -28.24 13.46 5.72
N VAL A 311 -27.89 13.38 4.45
CA VAL A 311 -28.85 13.49 3.33
C VAL A 311 -29.74 12.27 3.26
N PHE A 312 -29.18 11.06 3.29
CA PHE A 312 -29.98 9.83 3.22
C PHE A 312 -30.84 9.63 4.48
N LYS A 313 -30.34 10.02 5.66
CA LYS A 313 -31.11 9.99 6.88
C LYS A 313 -32.33 10.93 6.81
N SER A 314 -32.11 12.18 6.40
CA SER A 314 -33.19 13.17 6.23
C SER A 314 -34.23 12.69 5.22
N TYR A 315 -33.80 12.13 4.09
CA TYR A 315 -34.74 11.60 3.09
C TYR A 315 -35.57 10.41 3.63
N GLY A 316 -34.91 9.42 4.25
CA GLY A 316 -35.59 8.23 4.79
C GLY A 316 -36.53 8.56 5.94
N GLU A 317 -36.24 9.59 6.76
CA GLU A 317 -37.13 10.11 7.80
C GLU A 317 -38.35 10.83 7.17
N LYS A 318 -38.12 11.72 6.19
CA LYS A 318 -39.16 12.43 5.44
C LYS A 318 -40.18 11.48 4.79
N GLU A 319 -39.69 10.38 4.23
CA GLU A 319 -40.51 9.34 3.58
C GLU A 319 -41.09 8.30 4.58
N GLY A 320 -40.81 8.42 5.89
CA GLY A 320 -41.32 7.51 6.93
C GLY A 320 -40.82 6.07 6.79
N MET A 321 -39.69 5.85 6.11
CA MET A 321 -39.18 4.50 5.81
C MET A 321 -38.52 3.86 7.03
N PHE A 322 -37.86 4.63 7.89
CA PHE A 322 -37.18 4.11 9.07
C PHE A 322 -38.11 3.74 10.22
N GLU A 323 -39.24 4.43 10.38
CA GLU A 323 -40.23 4.10 11.40
C GLU A 323 -40.79 2.67 11.25
N LYS A 324 -40.95 2.22 10.00
CA LYS A 324 -41.45 0.88 9.68
C LYS A 324 -40.41 -0.22 9.98
N ALA A 325 -39.11 0.12 9.97
CA ALA A 325 -38.01 -0.85 10.10
C ALA A 325 -37.82 -1.35 11.54
N LYS A 326 -38.27 -0.61 12.57
CA LYS A 326 -38.14 -0.93 14.01
C LYS A 326 -36.69 -1.23 14.43
N VAL A 327 -35.71 -0.59 13.79
CA VAL A 327 -34.29 -0.72 14.06
C VAL A 327 -33.66 0.67 14.13
N SER A 328 -32.66 0.85 15.00
CA SER A 328 -31.87 2.10 15.06
C SER A 328 -30.92 2.16 13.89
N ILE A 329 -30.96 3.22 13.10
CA ILE A 329 -30.07 3.48 11.98
C ILE A 329 -28.86 4.28 12.48
N GLU A 330 -27.66 3.81 12.19
CA GLU A 330 -26.40 4.47 12.52
C GLU A 330 -25.67 4.93 11.25
N GLY A 331 -24.66 5.79 11.38
CA GLY A 331 -23.93 6.35 10.23
C GLY A 331 -23.28 5.28 9.34
N ASP A 332 -22.85 4.17 9.92
CA ASP A 332 -22.21 3.06 9.19
C ASP A 332 -23.17 2.31 8.28
N ASP A 333 -24.46 2.24 8.66
CA ASP A 333 -25.45 1.54 7.87
C ASP A 333 -25.64 2.19 6.47
N PHE A 334 -25.38 3.51 6.37
CA PHE A 334 -25.42 4.24 5.09
C PHE A 334 -24.23 3.94 4.18
N ARG A 335 -23.17 3.31 4.69
CA ARG A 335 -21.94 3.04 3.93
C ARG A 335 -21.80 1.57 3.52
N GLU A 336 -22.67 0.69 4.03
CA GLU A 336 -22.64 -0.71 3.60
C GLU A 336 -23.06 -0.86 2.14
N GLY A 337 -22.22 -1.49 1.34
CA GLY A 337 -22.41 -1.69 -0.09
C GLY A 337 -22.15 -0.44 -0.93
N ILE A 338 -21.48 0.59 -0.39
CA ILE A 338 -21.07 1.75 -1.17
C ILE A 338 -19.71 1.49 -1.83
N SER A 339 -19.58 1.85 -3.10
CA SER A 339 -18.32 2.06 -3.78
C SER A 339 -18.20 3.53 -4.17
N ALA A 340 -17.12 4.19 -3.76
CA ALA A 340 -16.92 5.62 -4.01
C ALA A 340 -15.47 5.98 -4.26
N ILE A 341 -15.25 6.93 -5.17
CA ILE A 341 -13.99 7.62 -5.39
C ILE A 341 -14.19 9.08 -4.98
N ILE A 342 -13.32 9.57 -4.12
CA ILE A 342 -13.31 10.98 -3.68
C ILE A 342 -11.98 11.57 -4.14
N SER A 343 -12.02 12.53 -5.03
CA SER A 343 -10.85 13.26 -5.52
C SER A 343 -11.00 14.73 -5.20
N VAL A 344 -10.06 15.28 -4.43
CA VAL A 344 -10.01 16.71 -4.14
C VAL A 344 -8.72 17.32 -4.66
N LYS A 345 -8.82 18.51 -5.23
CA LYS A 345 -7.68 19.32 -5.64
C LYS A 345 -7.56 20.50 -4.70
N VAL A 346 -6.51 20.50 -3.89
CA VAL A 346 -6.27 21.47 -2.83
C VAL A 346 -4.98 22.22 -3.14
N PRO A 347 -4.97 23.57 -3.19
CA PRO A 347 -3.77 24.34 -3.50
C PRO A 347 -2.64 24.16 -2.48
N GLU A 348 -2.98 24.09 -1.21
CA GLU A 348 -2.03 23.91 -0.09
C GLU A 348 -2.47 22.74 0.82
N PRO A 349 -2.30 21.50 0.39
CA PRO A 349 -2.71 20.37 1.22
C PRO A 349 -1.77 20.18 2.40
N GLN A 350 -2.36 20.01 3.57
CA GLN A 350 -1.69 19.70 4.82
C GLN A 350 -1.90 18.22 5.15
N PHE A 351 -0.84 17.46 5.17
CA PHE A 351 -0.90 16.02 5.47
C PHE A 351 -0.39 15.74 6.89
N GLU A 352 -0.97 14.73 7.52
CA GLU A 352 -0.42 14.17 8.76
C GLU A 352 0.78 13.26 8.39
N GLY A 353 1.98 13.85 8.34
CA GLY A 353 3.24 13.13 8.09
C GLY A 353 3.73 13.15 6.64
N GLN A 354 4.97 12.69 6.45
CA GLN A 354 5.71 12.74 5.19
C GLN A 354 5.13 11.78 4.13
N THR A 355 4.50 10.70 4.54
CA THR A 355 3.90 9.70 3.65
C THR A 355 2.61 10.15 2.97
N LYS A 356 2.08 11.33 3.34
CA LYS A 356 0.89 11.97 2.75
C LYS A 356 -0.37 11.10 2.79
N THR A 357 -0.50 10.21 3.77
CA THR A 357 -1.57 9.20 3.84
C THR A 357 -2.90 9.75 4.33
N LYS A 358 -2.89 10.91 5.02
CA LYS A 358 -4.09 11.52 5.63
C LYS A 358 -4.10 13.03 5.47
N LEU A 359 -5.23 13.57 4.96
CA LEU A 359 -5.42 15.02 4.80
C LEU A 359 -5.90 15.67 6.09
N GLY A 360 -5.23 16.76 6.50
CA GLY A 360 -5.53 17.52 7.73
C GLY A 360 -6.33 18.81 7.54
N ASN A 361 -6.43 19.36 6.32
CA ASN A 361 -7.11 20.62 6.03
C ASN A 361 -8.56 20.65 6.53
N SER A 362 -8.87 21.38 7.60
CA SER A 362 -10.19 21.38 8.24
C SER A 362 -11.30 21.95 7.35
N GLU A 363 -11.01 22.93 6.51
CA GLU A 363 -11.95 23.57 5.59
C GLU A 363 -12.49 22.61 4.53
N VAL A 364 -11.69 21.64 4.10
CA VAL A 364 -12.06 20.68 3.04
C VAL A 364 -13.25 19.83 3.45
N MET A 365 -13.40 19.50 4.73
CA MET A 365 -14.55 18.74 5.23
C MET A 365 -15.87 19.45 4.93
N GLY A 366 -15.96 20.74 5.20
CA GLY A 366 -17.17 21.54 4.96
C GLY A 366 -17.47 21.71 3.47
N ILE A 367 -16.42 21.88 2.65
CA ILE A 367 -16.57 22.04 1.20
C ILE A 367 -17.11 20.77 0.56
N VAL A 368 -16.55 19.60 0.90
CA VAL A 368 -17.02 18.31 0.41
C VAL A 368 -18.46 18.03 0.88
N ASP A 369 -18.75 18.25 2.19
CA ASP A 369 -20.10 18.07 2.72
C ASP A 369 -21.15 18.92 1.97
N THR A 370 -20.88 20.19 1.78
CA THR A 370 -21.83 21.12 1.12
C THR A 370 -22.01 20.77 -0.35
N THR A 371 -20.90 20.53 -1.07
CA THR A 371 -20.93 20.23 -2.51
C THR A 371 -21.69 18.94 -2.80
N LEU A 372 -21.35 17.88 -2.08
CA LEU A 372 -21.98 16.56 -2.27
C LEU A 372 -23.43 16.56 -1.83
N SER A 373 -23.77 17.19 -0.69
CA SER A 373 -25.16 17.21 -0.21
C SER A 373 -26.12 17.81 -1.21
N ARG A 374 -25.75 18.91 -1.84
CA ARG A 374 -26.58 19.55 -2.88
C ARG A 374 -26.90 18.59 -4.03
N VAL A 375 -25.92 17.83 -4.49
CA VAL A 375 -26.10 16.87 -5.59
C VAL A 375 -26.93 15.66 -5.13
N LEU A 376 -26.67 15.15 -3.93
CA LEU A 376 -27.40 14.01 -3.38
C LEU A 376 -28.87 14.33 -3.14
N GLU A 377 -29.18 15.52 -2.59
CA GLU A 377 -30.56 15.97 -2.37
C GLU A 377 -31.33 16.01 -3.70
N ALA A 378 -30.76 16.63 -4.73
CA ALA A 378 -31.35 16.66 -6.06
C ALA A 378 -31.52 15.25 -6.66
N TYR A 379 -30.48 14.41 -6.58
CA TYR A 379 -30.53 13.04 -7.09
C TYR A 379 -31.65 12.20 -6.46
N LEU A 380 -31.82 12.27 -5.15
CA LEU A 380 -32.85 11.50 -4.44
C LEU A 380 -34.28 11.96 -4.80
N GLU A 381 -34.48 13.25 -5.04
CA GLU A 381 -35.79 13.80 -5.48
C GLU A 381 -36.08 13.42 -6.94
N GLU A 382 -35.06 13.45 -7.81
CA GLU A 382 -35.22 13.09 -9.23
C GLU A 382 -35.32 11.58 -9.46
N ASN A 383 -34.73 10.75 -8.58
CA ASN A 383 -34.65 9.30 -8.72
C ASN A 383 -35.28 8.54 -7.52
N PRO A 384 -36.60 8.64 -7.28
CA PRO A 384 -37.24 8.08 -6.08
C PRO A 384 -37.16 6.55 -6.01
N LYS A 385 -37.02 5.84 -7.14
CA LYS A 385 -36.82 4.38 -7.16
C LYS A 385 -35.45 4.00 -6.60
N ASP A 386 -34.41 4.70 -7.03
CA ASP A 386 -33.05 4.48 -6.58
C ASP A 386 -32.90 4.87 -5.11
N ALA A 387 -33.48 6.01 -4.72
CA ALA A 387 -33.55 6.45 -3.33
C ALA A 387 -34.16 5.38 -2.43
N LYS A 388 -35.32 4.79 -2.85
CA LYS A 388 -35.95 3.70 -2.11
C LYS A 388 -35.08 2.46 -2.02
N THR A 389 -34.37 2.08 -3.09
CA THR A 389 -33.47 0.94 -3.11
C THR A 389 -32.29 1.15 -2.15
N ILE A 390 -31.67 2.33 -2.17
CA ILE A 390 -30.58 2.71 -1.26
C ILE A 390 -31.06 2.65 0.20
N ILE A 391 -32.20 3.28 0.52
CA ILE A 391 -32.73 3.27 1.90
C ILE A 391 -33.09 1.85 2.36
N GLN A 392 -33.61 0.99 1.47
CA GLN A 392 -33.86 -0.42 1.80
C GLN A 392 -32.55 -1.16 2.13
N LYS A 393 -31.45 -0.90 1.38
CA LYS A 393 -30.12 -1.45 1.69
C LYS A 393 -29.63 -0.98 3.05
N VAL A 394 -29.80 0.30 3.39
CA VAL A 394 -29.46 0.88 4.72
C VAL A 394 -30.22 0.18 5.83
N ILE A 395 -31.53 -0.04 5.66
CA ILE A 395 -32.36 -0.75 6.66
C ILE A 395 -31.89 -2.19 6.85
N LEU A 396 -31.55 -2.89 5.76
CA LEU A 396 -31.01 -4.25 5.81
C LEU A 396 -29.67 -4.29 6.55
N ALA A 397 -28.78 -3.33 6.28
CA ALA A 397 -27.51 -3.17 7.00
C ALA A 397 -27.72 -2.97 8.51
N ALA A 398 -28.63 -2.07 8.89
CA ALA A 398 -28.98 -1.82 10.29
C ALA A 398 -29.52 -3.08 10.99
N GLN A 399 -30.36 -3.86 10.31
CA GLN A 399 -30.90 -5.13 10.84
C GLN A 399 -29.77 -6.16 11.02
N ALA A 400 -28.86 -6.30 10.03
CA ALA A 400 -27.72 -7.19 10.10
C ALA A 400 -26.77 -6.79 11.25
N ARG A 401 -26.46 -5.51 11.39
CA ARG A 401 -25.64 -4.96 12.50
C ARG A 401 -26.30 -5.24 13.86
N ALA A 402 -27.60 -5.01 13.99
CA ALA A 402 -28.31 -5.29 15.23
C ALA A 402 -28.32 -6.79 15.58
N ALA A 403 -28.37 -7.68 14.58
CA ALA A 403 -28.25 -9.12 14.77
C ALA A 403 -26.82 -9.50 15.19
N ALA A 404 -25.80 -8.95 14.53
CA ALA A 404 -24.38 -9.18 14.87
C ALA A 404 -24.06 -8.69 16.30
N LYS A 405 -24.58 -7.52 16.70
CA LYS A 405 -24.43 -7.01 18.07
C LYS A 405 -25.04 -7.95 19.10
N ARG A 406 -26.26 -8.45 18.85
CA ARG A 406 -26.91 -9.43 19.76
C ARG A 406 -26.09 -10.72 19.87
N ALA A 407 -25.58 -11.24 18.76
CA ALA A 407 -24.71 -12.41 18.77
C ALA A 407 -23.43 -12.17 19.59
N ARG A 408 -22.79 -11.03 19.40
CA ARG A 408 -21.59 -10.59 20.14
C ARG A 408 -21.83 -10.48 21.65
N ASP A 409 -22.93 -9.84 22.02
CA ASP A 409 -23.33 -9.67 23.45
C ASP A 409 -23.61 -11.02 24.12
N MET A 410 -24.22 -11.98 23.41
CA MET A 410 -24.43 -13.33 23.90
C MET A 410 -23.11 -14.09 24.11
N VAL A 411 -22.15 -13.93 23.22
CA VAL A 411 -20.81 -14.53 23.35
C VAL A 411 -20.05 -13.91 24.52
N GLN A 412 -20.09 -12.58 24.66
CA GLN A 412 -19.44 -11.88 25.78
C GLN A 412 -20.04 -12.29 27.14
N ARG A 413 -21.36 -12.42 27.24
CA ARG A 413 -21.99 -12.93 28.47
C ARG A 413 -21.54 -14.35 28.82
N LYS A 414 -21.35 -15.22 27.82
CA LYS A 414 -20.82 -16.58 28.03
C LYS A 414 -19.35 -16.56 28.46
N SER A 415 -18.51 -15.65 27.91
CA SER A 415 -17.09 -15.56 28.28
C SER A 415 -16.85 -14.97 29.67
N VAL A 416 -17.71 -14.04 30.12
CA VAL A 416 -17.66 -13.50 31.50
C VAL A 416 -18.01 -14.56 32.54
N LEU A 417 -18.89 -15.50 32.21
CA LEU A 417 -19.23 -16.64 33.07
C LEU A 417 -18.14 -17.75 33.08
N THR A 418 -17.24 -17.78 32.08
CA THR A 418 -16.15 -18.76 31.96
C THR A 418 -14.76 -18.22 32.31
N GLY A 419 -14.64 -17.01 32.87
CA GLY A 419 -13.36 -16.38 33.27
C GLY A 419 -12.61 -15.84 32.03
N GLY A 420 -12.73 -14.54 31.78
CA GLY A 420 -12.12 -13.85 30.63
C GLY A 420 -10.60 -13.95 30.54
N GLY A 421 -10.09 -15.11 30.15
CA GLY A 421 -8.68 -15.38 29.92
C GLY A 421 -8.32 -15.33 28.43
N LEU A 422 -7.02 -15.26 28.16
CA LEU A 422 -6.45 -15.42 26.83
C LEU A 422 -6.86 -16.77 26.21
N PRO A 423 -6.88 -16.90 24.88
CA PRO A 423 -7.22 -18.17 24.23
C PRO A 423 -6.37 -19.30 24.80
N GLY A 424 -6.98 -20.42 25.19
CA GLY A 424 -6.26 -21.56 25.78
C GLY A 424 -5.16 -22.16 24.90
N LYS A 425 -5.22 -21.87 23.58
CA LYS A 425 -4.19 -22.28 22.61
C LYS A 425 -3.00 -21.32 22.53
N LEU A 426 -3.15 -20.06 23.01
CA LEU A 426 -2.09 -19.08 22.96
C LEU A 426 -0.97 -19.45 23.94
N ALA A 427 0.23 -19.65 23.41
CA ALA A 427 1.43 -19.69 24.22
C ALA A 427 2.02 -18.27 24.25
N ASP A 428 1.66 -17.53 25.29
CA ASP A 428 2.05 -16.12 25.46
C ASP A 428 3.53 -15.93 25.81
N CYS A 429 4.04 -14.70 25.66
CA CYS A 429 5.37 -14.28 26.09
C CYS A 429 5.33 -13.58 27.46
N SER A 430 6.51 -13.40 28.05
CA SER A 430 6.63 -12.77 29.38
C SER A 430 6.69 -11.25 29.31
N GLU A 431 7.22 -10.70 28.21
CA GLU A 431 7.35 -9.26 27.98
C GLU A 431 5.96 -8.63 27.79
N LYS A 432 5.83 -7.37 28.21
CA LYS A 432 4.57 -6.61 28.13
C LYS A 432 4.66 -5.39 27.22
N ASP A 433 5.87 -5.00 26.83
CA ASP A 433 6.05 -3.94 25.85
C ASP A 433 5.69 -4.45 24.45
N PRO A 434 4.59 -3.96 23.83
CA PRO A 434 4.17 -4.41 22.51
C PRO A 434 5.24 -4.19 21.44
N GLY A 435 6.10 -3.17 21.58
CA GLY A 435 7.17 -2.84 20.65
C GLY A 435 8.22 -3.94 20.51
N ILE A 436 8.41 -4.74 21.56
CA ILE A 436 9.36 -5.86 21.62
C ILE A 436 8.67 -7.18 21.27
N CYS A 437 7.37 -7.31 21.60
CA CYS A 437 6.62 -8.56 21.50
C CYS A 437 6.24 -8.91 20.07
N GLU A 438 6.32 -10.21 19.77
CA GLU A 438 5.99 -10.82 18.48
C GLU A 438 4.95 -11.92 18.65
N LEU A 439 3.92 -11.94 17.80
CA LEU A 439 2.94 -13.02 17.73
C LEU A 439 3.09 -13.79 16.42
N PHE A 440 3.39 -15.08 16.49
CA PHE A 440 3.40 -15.99 15.37
C PHE A 440 2.03 -16.66 15.22
N LEU A 441 1.38 -16.49 14.07
CA LEU A 441 0.24 -17.28 13.63
C LEU A 441 0.77 -18.50 12.89
N VAL A 442 0.59 -19.68 13.47
CA VAL A 442 1.22 -20.91 12.98
C VAL A 442 0.15 -21.88 12.49
N GLU A 443 0.38 -22.48 11.33
CA GLU A 443 -0.50 -23.48 10.77
C GLU A 443 -0.45 -24.79 11.56
N GLY A 444 -1.61 -25.16 12.14
CA GLY A 444 -1.80 -26.43 12.81
C GLY A 444 -1.14 -26.57 14.19
N ASP A 445 -1.61 -27.56 14.93
CA ASP A 445 -1.14 -27.86 16.30
C ASP A 445 0.28 -28.50 16.27
N SER A 446 0.67 -29.21 15.21
CA SER A 446 1.97 -29.88 15.09
C SER A 446 3.11 -28.84 14.97
N ALA A 447 3.05 -27.98 13.93
CA ALA A 447 4.03 -26.91 13.75
C ALA A 447 3.97 -25.89 14.93
N GLY A 448 2.77 -25.62 15.46
CA GLY A 448 2.57 -24.86 16.68
C GLY A 448 3.29 -25.44 17.90
N GLY A 449 3.34 -26.77 18.03
CA GLY A 449 4.08 -27.47 19.08
C GLY A 449 5.60 -27.27 18.96
N THR A 450 6.13 -27.44 17.75
CA THR A 450 7.55 -27.20 17.44
C THR A 450 7.94 -25.75 17.67
N ALA A 451 7.13 -24.80 17.18
CA ALA A 451 7.36 -23.38 17.41
C ALA A 451 7.32 -22.98 18.88
N LYS A 452 6.42 -23.55 19.69
CA LYS A 452 6.37 -23.34 21.16
C LYS A 452 7.64 -23.81 21.86
N GLN A 453 8.29 -24.87 21.36
CA GLN A 453 9.54 -25.37 21.91
C GLN A 453 10.73 -24.53 21.49
N GLY A 454 10.79 -24.09 20.22
CA GLY A 454 11.91 -23.36 19.64
C GLY A 454 11.94 -21.87 19.96
N ARG A 455 10.82 -21.27 20.33
CA ARG A 455 10.70 -19.80 20.52
C ARG A 455 11.51 -19.26 21.70
N ASP A 456 11.83 -17.99 21.67
CA ASP A 456 12.21 -17.24 22.85
C ASP A 456 10.93 -16.83 23.62
N ARG A 457 10.75 -17.43 24.80
CA ARG A 457 9.56 -17.21 25.63
C ARG A 457 9.48 -15.82 26.24
N SER A 458 10.57 -15.06 26.21
CA SER A 458 10.58 -13.71 26.75
C SER A 458 9.71 -12.76 25.93
N PHE A 459 9.80 -12.79 24.59
CA PHE A 459 9.11 -11.83 23.73
C PHE A 459 8.32 -12.46 22.57
N GLN A 460 8.41 -13.78 22.32
CA GLN A 460 7.68 -14.45 21.25
C GLN A 460 6.48 -15.23 21.78
N ALA A 461 5.30 -14.96 21.22
CA ALA A 461 4.06 -15.68 21.47
C ALA A 461 3.69 -16.53 20.23
N ILE A 462 3.03 -17.67 20.46
CA ILE A 462 2.57 -18.59 19.43
C ILE A 462 1.07 -18.80 19.54
N LEU A 463 0.35 -18.58 18.45
CA LEU A 463 -1.06 -18.91 18.29
C LEU A 463 -1.22 -19.92 17.13
N PRO A 464 -1.41 -21.21 17.42
CA PRO A 464 -1.71 -22.18 16.36
C PRO A 464 -3.15 -21.99 15.87
N LEU A 465 -3.32 -22.02 14.55
CA LEU A 465 -4.61 -21.95 13.86
C LEU A 465 -5.00 -23.35 13.37
N ARG A 466 -6.24 -23.77 13.56
CA ARG A 466 -6.73 -25.08 13.12
C ARG A 466 -7.19 -25.03 11.67
N GLY A 467 -6.25 -25.19 10.74
CA GLY A 467 -6.53 -25.27 9.31
C GLY A 467 -7.02 -23.94 8.71
N LYS A 468 -7.80 -24.04 7.65
CA LYS A 468 -8.30 -22.88 6.89
C LYS A 468 -9.31 -22.08 7.71
N ILE A 469 -9.03 -20.82 7.96
CA ILE A 469 -9.96 -19.90 8.62
C ILE A 469 -11.12 -19.54 7.68
N LEU A 470 -12.19 -18.95 8.23
CA LEU A 470 -13.31 -18.48 7.45
C LEU A 470 -12.88 -17.44 6.40
N ASN A 471 -13.30 -17.63 5.14
CA ASN A 471 -13.12 -16.63 4.11
C ASN A 471 -14.08 -15.44 4.37
N VAL A 472 -13.52 -14.34 4.89
CA VAL A 472 -14.29 -13.15 5.29
C VAL A 472 -14.77 -12.31 4.10
N GLU A 473 -14.24 -12.53 2.89
CA GLU A 473 -14.71 -11.86 1.69
C GLU A 473 -16.14 -12.29 1.33
N LYS A 474 -16.48 -13.56 1.62
CA LYS A 474 -17.80 -14.17 1.33
C LYS A 474 -18.74 -14.19 2.52
N ALA A 475 -18.22 -14.01 3.73
CA ALA A 475 -18.99 -14.23 4.94
C ALA A 475 -19.73 -12.98 5.42
N MET A 476 -20.98 -13.17 5.86
CA MET A 476 -21.69 -12.12 6.59
C MET A 476 -20.99 -11.82 7.92
N GLU A 477 -21.00 -10.55 8.35
CA GLU A 477 -20.28 -10.07 9.52
C GLU A 477 -20.54 -10.88 10.81
N HIS A 478 -21.78 -11.29 11.07
CA HIS A 478 -22.10 -12.08 12.26
C HIS A 478 -21.37 -13.45 12.29
N LYS A 479 -21.20 -14.11 11.13
CA LYS A 479 -20.47 -15.40 11.02
C LYS A 479 -18.97 -15.24 11.30
N ILE A 480 -18.44 -14.05 11.02
CA ILE A 480 -17.02 -13.74 11.26
C ILE A 480 -16.74 -13.74 12.75
N TYR A 481 -17.59 -13.08 13.54
CA TYR A 481 -17.46 -13.08 15.01
C TYR A 481 -17.86 -14.40 15.67
N ASP A 482 -18.64 -15.26 15.01
CA ASP A 482 -18.93 -16.62 15.48
C ASP A 482 -17.77 -17.60 15.22
N ASN A 483 -16.83 -17.26 14.31
CA ASN A 483 -15.67 -18.10 14.04
C ASN A 483 -14.69 -18.07 15.20
N GLU A 484 -14.33 -19.25 15.72
CA GLU A 484 -13.46 -19.41 16.90
C GLU A 484 -12.04 -18.88 16.63
N GLU A 485 -11.45 -19.20 15.47
CA GLU A 485 -10.07 -18.81 15.15
C GLU A 485 -9.95 -17.29 14.99
N ILE A 486 -10.94 -16.63 14.39
CA ILE A 486 -11.00 -15.17 14.28
C ILE A 486 -11.13 -14.52 15.66
N ARG A 487 -12.00 -15.04 16.51
CA ARG A 487 -12.12 -14.54 17.91
C ARG A 487 -10.83 -14.71 18.69
N ASN A 488 -10.15 -15.83 18.51
CA ASN A 488 -8.85 -16.09 19.14
C ASN A 488 -7.80 -15.07 18.70
N MET A 489 -7.78 -14.68 17.41
CA MET A 489 -6.87 -13.64 16.92
C MET A 489 -7.16 -12.28 17.53
N PHE A 490 -8.42 -11.82 17.55
CA PHE A 490 -8.80 -10.57 18.22
C PHE A 490 -8.41 -10.55 19.70
N THR A 491 -8.69 -11.65 20.41
CA THR A 491 -8.41 -11.77 21.83
C THR A 491 -6.90 -11.84 22.11
N ALA A 492 -6.14 -12.59 21.32
CA ALA A 492 -4.69 -12.70 21.47
C ALA A 492 -4.00 -11.36 21.23
N LEU A 493 -4.39 -10.65 20.18
CA LEU A 493 -3.85 -9.33 19.84
C LEU A 493 -4.26 -8.24 20.83
N GLY A 494 -5.35 -8.44 21.59
CA GLY A 494 -5.88 -7.44 22.51
C GLY A 494 -6.61 -6.28 21.82
N VAL A 495 -6.99 -6.44 20.56
CA VAL A 495 -7.65 -5.41 19.76
C VAL A 495 -9.16 -5.60 19.72
N LYS A 496 -9.86 -4.52 19.47
CA LYS A 496 -11.33 -4.50 19.30
C LYS A 496 -11.68 -3.71 18.06
N ARG A 497 -12.81 -4.01 17.46
CA ARG A 497 -13.36 -3.17 16.40
C ARG A 497 -14.29 -2.13 16.96
N GLY A 498 -14.15 -0.90 16.53
CA GLY A 498 -14.88 0.29 16.94
C GLY A 498 -14.11 1.19 17.88
N THR A 499 -13.79 2.40 17.41
CA THR A 499 -13.35 3.53 18.24
C THR A 499 -14.53 4.46 18.50
N PRO A 500 -14.43 5.44 19.43
CA PRO A 500 -15.48 6.46 19.61
C PRO A 500 -15.77 7.27 18.34
N GLU A 501 -14.75 7.42 17.47
CA GLU A 501 -14.81 8.23 16.25
C GLU A 501 -15.29 7.40 15.05
N ASP A 502 -14.91 6.12 14.96
CA ASP A 502 -15.26 5.22 13.86
C ASP A 502 -15.56 3.80 14.36
N PRO A 503 -16.83 3.37 14.31
CA PRO A 503 -17.25 2.02 14.73
C PRO A 503 -16.62 0.88 13.93
N LYS A 504 -16.05 1.16 12.75
CA LYS A 504 -15.37 0.16 11.90
C LYS A 504 -13.84 0.15 12.05
N ALA A 505 -13.26 1.20 12.60
CA ALA A 505 -11.83 1.27 12.84
C ALA A 505 -11.37 0.25 13.89
N LEU A 506 -10.13 -0.17 13.81
CA LEU A 506 -9.53 -1.06 14.80
C LEU A 506 -9.03 -0.25 15.99
N ASP A 507 -9.54 -0.53 17.18
CA ASP A 507 -8.97 0.01 18.43
C ASP A 507 -7.69 -0.76 18.79
N THR A 508 -6.56 -0.13 18.53
CA THR A 508 -5.22 -0.65 18.80
C THR A 508 -4.66 -0.22 20.18
N SER A 509 -5.44 0.51 20.97
CA SER A 509 -4.98 1.07 22.28
C SER A 509 -4.47 0.01 23.25
N LYS A 510 -4.91 -1.24 23.08
CA LYS A 510 -4.50 -2.40 23.90
C LYS A 510 -3.78 -3.46 23.09
N LEU A 511 -3.23 -3.10 21.94
CA LEU A 511 -2.45 -4.01 21.11
C LEU A 511 -1.27 -4.56 21.91
N ARG A 512 -1.10 -5.87 21.85
CA ARG A 512 -0.11 -6.60 22.66
C ARG A 512 1.18 -6.94 21.92
N TYR A 513 1.17 -6.88 20.60
CA TYR A 513 2.29 -7.28 19.74
C TYR A 513 2.39 -6.33 18.56
N HIS A 514 3.54 -5.66 18.38
CA HIS A 514 3.80 -4.83 17.21
C HIS A 514 4.42 -5.62 16.04
N LYS A 515 4.54 -6.95 16.17
CA LYS A 515 4.86 -7.83 15.06
C LYS A 515 3.91 -9.03 15.06
N LEU A 516 3.08 -9.07 14.04
CA LEU A 516 2.21 -10.20 13.71
C LEU A 516 2.86 -10.96 12.55
N ILE A 517 3.33 -12.18 12.80
CA ILE A 517 4.11 -12.95 11.85
C ILE A 517 3.28 -14.16 11.40
N ILE A 518 2.94 -14.20 10.12
CA ILE A 518 2.24 -15.33 9.50
C ILE A 518 3.29 -16.38 9.15
N MET A 519 3.16 -17.57 9.69
CA MET A 519 4.08 -18.69 9.51
C MET A 519 3.30 -19.95 9.11
N THR A 520 3.22 -20.21 7.81
CA THR A 520 2.51 -21.34 7.20
C THR A 520 3.47 -22.26 6.45
N ASP A 521 3.03 -23.45 6.14
CA ASP A 521 3.79 -24.42 5.37
C ASP A 521 4.10 -23.90 3.95
N ALA A 522 5.19 -24.38 3.35
CA ALA A 522 5.63 -23.96 2.02
C ALA A 522 4.92 -24.77 0.91
N ASP A 523 3.65 -25.07 1.08
CA ASP A 523 2.82 -25.79 0.13
C ASP A 523 1.61 -24.96 -0.32
N VAL A 524 0.75 -25.55 -1.16
CA VAL A 524 -0.44 -24.87 -1.70
C VAL A 524 -1.49 -24.59 -0.61
N ASP A 525 -1.61 -25.45 0.40
CA ASP A 525 -2.55 -25.26 1.50
C ASP A 525 -2.07 -24.16 2.45
N GLY A 526 -0.79 -24.13 2.79
CA GLY A 526 -0.19 -23.05 3.58
C GLY A 526 -0.27 -21.70 2.89
N SER A 527 -0.05 -21.65 1.58
CA SER A 527 -0.24 -20.42 0.79
C SER A 527 -1.70 -19.93 0.81
N HIS A 528 -2.66 -20.87 0.77
CA HIS A 528 -4.09 -20.54 0.88
C HIS A 528 -4.44 -20.03 2.28
N ILE A 529 -3.92 -20.65 3.34
CA ILE A 529 -4.13 -20.20 4.73
C ILE A 529 -3.55 -18.80 4.93
N ALA A 530 -2.34 -18.54 4.46
CA ALA A 530 -1.73 -17.20 4.49
C ALA A 530 -2.62 -16.17 3.76
N THR A 531 -3.17 -16.53 2.60
CA THR A 531 -4.08 -15.65 1.84
C THR A 531 -5.37 -15.37 2.59
N LEU A 532 -5.98 -16.37 3.25
CA LEU A 532 -7.17 -16.18 4.09
C LEU A 532 -6.88 -15.26 5.28
N ILE A 533 -5.73 -15.43 5.95
CA ILE A 533 -5.29 -14.55 7.06
C ILE A 533 -5.09 -13.13 6.55
N MET A 534 -4.40 -12.95 5.43
CA MET A 534 -4.19 -11.63 4.82
C MET A 534 -5.50 -10.97 4.41
N THR A 535 -6.46 -11.74 3.84
CA THR A 535 -7.81 -11.23 3.52
C THR A 535 -8.50 -10.73 4.79
N PHE A 536 -8.45 -11.48 5.88
CA PHE A 536 -9.01 -11.08 7.15
C PHE A 536 -8.34 -9.82 7.71
N ILE A 537 -7.01 -9.75 7.70
CA ILE A 537 -6.27 -8.58 8.17
C ILE A 537 -6.61 -7.36 7.30
N PHE A 538 -6.60 -7.49 5.99
CA PHE A 538 -6.93 -6.38 5.08
C PHE A 538 -8.35 -5.84 5.29
N ARG A 539 -9.34 -6.71 5.52
CA ARG A 539 -10.75 -6.31 5.68
C ARG A 539 -11.11 -5.83 7.10
N TYR A 540 -10.44 -6.34 8.14
CA TYR A 540 -10.85 -6.13 9.54
C TYR A 540 -9.78 -5.53 10.44
N MET A 541 -8.54 -5.47 10.00
CA MET A 541 -7.37 -4.99 10.77
C MET A 541 -6.39 -4.23 9.86
N LYS A 542 -6.92 -3.43 8.91
CA LYS A 542 -6.13 -2.71 7.91
C LYS A 542 -5.05 -1.83 8.57
N GLU A 543 -5.38 -1.24 9.71
CA GLU A 543 -4.48 -0.39 10.50
C GLU A 543 -3.20 -1.14 10.92
N MET A 544 -3.27 -2.47 11.11
CA MET A 544 -2.07 -3.27 11.41
C MET A 544 -1.09 -3.32 10.23
N VAL A 545 -1.59 -3.29 9.00
CA VAL A 545 -0.76 -3.22 7.78
C VAL A 545 -0.20 -1.82 7.60
N GLU A 546 -1.03 -0.80 7.78
CA GLU A 546 -0.67 0.61 7.67
C GLU A 546 0.43 1.01 8.66
N GLN A 547 0.38 0.47 9.88
CA GLN A 547 1.39 0.67 10.93
C GLN A 547 2.64 -0.23 10.74
N GLY A 548 2.65 -1.09 9.72
CA GLY A 548 3.80 -1.96 9.41
C GLY A 548 4.00 -3.13 10.37
N TYR A 549 2.94 -3.59 11.03
CA TYR A 549 3.04 -4.65 12.05
C TYR A 549 2.84 -6.07 11.50
N VAL A 550 2.54 -6.24 10.22
CA VAL A 550 2.25 -7.55 9.60
C VAL A 550 3.44 -8.06 8.80
N TYR A 551 3.84 -9.29 9.05
CA TYR A 551 4.99 -9.94 8.40
C TYR A 551 4.64 -11.37 7.98
N ILE A 552 5.33 -11.85 6.94
CA ILE A 552 5.30 -13.25 6.50
C ILE A 552 6.68 -13.83 6.75
N ALA A 553 6.74 -14.95 7.49
CA ALA A 553 7.99 -15.68 7.70
C ALA A 553 8.45 -16.36 6.41
N GLN A 554 9.75 -16.36 6.19
CA GLN A 554 10.40 -16.99 5.03
C GLN A 554 11.29 -18.15 5.50
N PRO A 555 10.73 -19.33 5.78
CA PRO A 555 11.54 -20.50 6.13
C PRO A 555 12.36 -20.96 4.91
N PRO A 556 13.52 -21.63 5.12
CA PRO A 556 14.28 -22.21 4.03
C PRO A 556 13.53 -23.41 3.42
N LEU A 557 13.69 -23.60 2.11
CA LEU A 557 13.11 -24.73 1.39
C LEU A 557 14.00 -25.98 1.41
N TYR A 558 15.31 -25.80 1.60
CA TYR A 558 16.27 -26.91 1.53
C TYR A 558 17.30 -26.84 2.65
N LEU A 559 17.70 -28.03 3.13
CA LEU A 559 18.92 -28.25 3.90
C LEU A 559 19.91 -29.04 3.03
N VAL A 560 21.07 -28.46 2.76
CA VAL A 560 22.16 -29.09 2.01
C VAL A 560 23.22 -29.54 2.99
N LYS A 561 23.59 -30.83 2.93
CA LYS A 561 24.48 -31.44 3.92
C LYS A 561 25.53 -32.33 3.27
N LYS A 562 26.79 -32.21 3.73
CA LYS A 562 27.89 -33.14 3.40
C LYS A 562 28.80 -33.32 4.61
N GLY A 563 28.78 -34.53 5.18
CA GLY A 563 29.49 -34.84 6.43
C GLY A 563 29.02 -33.95 7.58
N ASN A 564 29.91 -33.18 8.17
CA ASN A 564 29.59 -32.23 9.26
C ASN A 564 29.17 -30.84 8.79
N ASN A 565 29.31 -30.55 7.49
CA ASN A 565 28.90 -29.25 6.93
C ASN A 565 27.43 -29.30 6.55
N GLN A 566 26.68 -28.30 7.00
CA GLN A 566 25.27 -28.13 6.62
C GLN A 566 24.96 -26.65 6.47
N GLU A 567 24.19 -26.31 5.44
CA GLU A 567 23.66 -24.97 5.20
C GLU A 567 22.27 -25.04 4.62
N TYR A 568 21.50 -23.94 4.84
CA TYR A 568 20.12 -23.82 4.38
C TYR A 568 20.08 -23.01 3.08
N ALA A 569 19.11 -23.35 2.21
CA ALA A 569 18.86 -22.60 0.98
C ALA A 569 17.36 -22.27 0.86
N TRP A 570 17.07 -21.05 0.43
CA TRP A 570 15.70 -20.54 0.27
C TRP A 570 15.14 -20.71 -1.14
N ASN A 571 16.01 -20.99 -2.11
CA ASN A 571 15.65 -21.21 -3.50
C ASN A 571 16.57 -22.20 -4.19
N ASP A 572 16.20 -22.60 -5.43
CA ASP A 572 16.98 -23.57 -6.22
C ASP A 572 18.36 -23.06 -6.64
N VAL A 573 18.54 -21.74 -6.81
CA VAL A 573 19.82 -21.15 -7.18
C VAL A 573 20.81 -21.30 -6.04
N GLU A 574 20.42 -20.94 -4.83
CA GLU A 574 21.23 -21.11 -3.62
C GLU A 574 21.52 -22.59 -3.36
N ARG A 575 20.50 -23.47 -3.50
CA ARG A 575 20.70 -24.91 -3.38
C ARG A 575 21.77 -25.43 -4.33
N LYS A 576 21.70 -25.06 -5.62
CA LYS A 576 22.69 -25.49 -6.61
C LYS A 576 24.08 -24.96 -6.29
N ALA A 577 24.20 -23.70 -5.85
CA ALA A 577 25.46 -23.11 -5.44
C ALA A 577 26.08 -23.86 -4.25
N LEU A 578 25.28 -24.20 -3.22
CA LEU A 578 25.73 -24.99 -2.07
C LEU A 578 26.12 -26.41 -2.44
N ILE A 579 25.38 -27.06 -3.37
CA ILE A 579 25.74 -28.37 -3.87
C ILE A 579 27.11 -28.32 -4.57
N GLN A 580 27.36 -27.34 -5.40
CA GLN A 580 28.67 -27.16 -6.06
C GLN A 580 29.79 -26.88 -5.06
N GLN A 581 29.53 -26.00 -4.09
CA GLN A 581 30.50 -25.64 -3.05
C GLN A 581 30.87 -26.87 -2.19
N PHE A 582 29.91 -27.62 -1.72
CA PHE A 582 30.15 -28.80 -0.90
C PHE A 582 30.60 -30.00 -1.74
N GLY A 583 30.09 -30.13 -2.96
CA GLY A 583 30.37 -31.23 -3.88
C GLY A 583 31.84 -31.29 -4.31
N GLN A 584 32.47 -30.12 -4.60
CA GLN A 584 33.84 -30.02 -5.14
C GLN A 584 34.04 -30.94 -6.35
N GLY A 585 33.04 -30.99 -7.26
CA GLY A 585 33.04 -31.85 -8.44
C GLY A 585 32.49 -33.27 -8.22
N LYS A 586 31.95 -33.57 -7.03
CA LYS A 586 31.26 -34.81 -6.71
C LYS A 586 29.89 -34.50 -6.10
N ASP A 587 29.02 -33.91 -6.89
CA ASP A 587 27.70 -33.38 -6.44
C ASP A 587 26.80 -34.49 -5.91
N GLU A 588 26.92 -35.73 -6.42
CA GLU A 588 26.18 -36.92 -5.94
C GLU A 588 26.48 -37.27 -4.47
N SER A 589 27.57 -36.76 -3.90
CA SER A 589 27.93 -36.97 -2.49
C SER A 589 27.28 -36.03 -1.51
N VAL A 590 26.51 -35.05 -2.02
CA VAL A 590 25.82 -34.04 -1.23
C VAL A 590 24.37 -34.43 -1.00
N ASN A 591 23.97 -34.54 0.26
CA ASN A 591 22.60 -34.86 0.61
C ASN A 591 21.78 -33.55 0.69
N THR A 592 20.62 -33.53 0.03
CA THR A 592 19.70 -32.41 0.07
C THR A 592 18.35 -32.89 0.62
N GLN A 593 17.96 -32.32 1.74
CA GLN A 593 16.62 -32.49 2.31
C GLN A 593 15.78 -31.31 1.90
N ARG A 594 14.59 -31.56 1.35
CA ARG A 594 13.58 -30.55 1.07
C ARG A 594 12.55 -30.51 2.19
N TYR A 595 12.25 -29.32 2.68
CA TYR A 595 11.17 -29.07 3.63
C TYR A 595 9.88 -28.69 2.88
N LYS A 596 8.82 -29.46 3.09
CA LYS A 596 7.47 -29.17 2.57
C LYS A 596 6.59 -28.49 3.61
N GLY A 597 6.86 -28.76 4.89
CA GLY A 597 6.12 -28.18 6.00
C GLY A 597 7.01 -27.87 7.19
N LEU A 598 6.58 -26.90 8.00
CA LEU A 598 7.24 -26.47 9.24
C LEU A 598 7.33 -27.59 10.28
N GLY A 599 6.40 -28.56 10.24
CA GLY A 599 6.39 -29.74 11.10
C GLY A 599 7.53 -30.73 10.83
N GLU A 600 8.23 -30.61 9.69
CA GLU A 600 9.40 -31.42 9.35
C GLU A 600 10.70 -30.92 10.00
N MET A 601 10.68 -29.66 10.49
CA MET A 601 11.78 -29.07 11.23
C MET A 601 11.67 -29.41 12.71
N ASN A 602 12.81 -29.69 13.36
CA ASN A 602 12.85 -29.70 14.81
C ASN A 602 12.86 -28.28 15.38
N ALA A 603 12.71 -28.13 16.69
CA ALA A 603 12.61 -26.85 17.36
C ALA A 603 13.86 -25.97 17.18
N GLU A 604 15.05 -26.55 17.16
CA GLU A 604 16.32 -25.84 16.97
C GLU A 604 16.46 -25.34 15.54
N GLN A 605 16.15 -26.17 14.55
CA GLN A 605 16.15 -25.76 13.13
C GLN A 605 15.16 -24.63 12.87
N LEU A 606 13.95 -24.72 13.41
CA LEU A 606 12.93 -23.68 13.26
C LEU A 606 13.36 -22.37 13.93
N TRP A 607 14.02 -22.45 15.10
CA TRP A 607 14.60 -21.28 15.74
C TRP A 607 15.68 -20.64 14.89
N GLU A 608 16.71 -21.38 14.49
CA GLU A 608 17.86 -20.88 13.77
C GLU A 608 17.51 -20.23 12.43
N THR A 609 16.53 -20.78 11.73
CA THR A 609 16.21 -20.36 10.35
C THR A 609 15.07 -19.38 10.24
N THR A 610 14.08 -19.44 11.15
CA THR A 610 12.79 -18.77 10.94
C THR A 610 12.36 -17.88 12.09
N MET A 611 12.76 -18.18 13.35
CA MET A 611 12.26 -17.46 14.51
C MET A 611 13.30 -16.54 15.16
N ASN A 612 14.60 -16.85 15.06
CA ASN A 612 15.66 -16.06 15.64
C ASN A 612 15.80 -14.69 14.96
N PRO A 613 15.63 -13.57 15.65
CA PRO A 613 15.74 -12.23 15.07
C PRO A 613 17.06 -11.93 14.36
N ALA A 614 18.14 -12.62 14.74
CA ALA A 614 19.48 -12.39 14.16
C ALA A 614 19.68 -13.08 12.80
N THR A 615 18.95 -14.14 12.50
CA THR A 615 19.21 -15.01 11.33
C THR A 615 17.99 -15.18 10.42
N ARG A 616 16.79 -14.92 10.91
CA ARG A 616 15.54 -15.09 10.16
C ARG A 616 15.36 -14.04 9.07
N THR A 617 14.62 -14.41 8.03
CA THR A 617 14.11 -13.48 7.02
C THR A 617 12.61 -13.32 7.16
N LEU A 618 12.14 -12.08 7.29
CA LEU A 618 10.73 -11.71 7.32
C LEU A 618 10.40 -10.79 6.14
N LYS A 619 9.31 -11.06 5.46
CA LYS A 619 8.74 -10.17 4.44
C LYS A 619 7.66 -9.32 5.09
N GLN A 620 7.86 -8.00 5.19
CA GLN A 620 6.83 -7.09 5.68
C GLN A 620 5.70 -6.97 4.64
N VAL A 621 4.46 -6.98 5.11
CA VAL A 621 3.28 -6.73 4.27
C VAL A 621 3.04 -5.24 4.22
N THR A 622 3.02 -4.67 3.02
CA THR A 622 2.77 -3.25 2.77
C THR A 622 1.52 -3.05 1.92
N LEU A 623 0.86 -1.92 2.09
CA LEU A 623 -0.29 -1.51 1.29
C LEU A 623 0.09 -0.28 0.46
N GLU A 624 0.26 -0.46 -0.84
CA GLU A 624 0.65 0.60 -1.76
C GLU A 624 -0.56 1.28 -2.42
N SER A 625 -1.52 0.47 -2.86
CA SER A 625 -2.80 0.93 -3.41
C SER A 625 -3.93 0.15 -2.76
N ALA A 626 -4.82 0.86 -2.05
CA ALA A 626 -5.98 0.23 -1.42
C ALA A 626 -6.99 -0.28 -2.47
N ALA A 627 -7.13 0.42 -3.60
CA ALA A 627 -8.01 0.02 -4.70
C ALA A 627 -7.51 -1.24 -5.40
N GLU A 628 -6.21 -1.33 -5.66
CA GLU A 628 -5.61 -2.52 -6.28
C GLU A 628 -5.65 -3.72 -5.33
N ALA A 629 -5.36 -3.53 -4.05
CA ALA A 629 -5.48 -4.58 -3.04
C ALA A 629 -6.93 -5.08 -2.92
N ASP A 630 -7.91 -4.17 -2.90
CA ASP A 630 -9.33 -4.53 -2.90
C ASP A 630 -9.70 -5.35 -4.14
N ARG A 631 -9.26 -4.92 -5.33
CA ARG A 631 -9.47 -5.65 -6.58
C ARG A 631 -8.92 -7.07 -6.51
N ILE A 632 -7.67 -7.22 -6.04
CA ILE A 632 -7.00 -8.53 -5.95
C ILE A 632 -7.70 -9.44 -4.93
N PHE A 633 -8.02 -8.95 -3.73
CA PHE A 633 -8.71 -9.76 -2.72
C PHE A 633 -10.12 -10.14 -3.17
N SER A 634 -10.89 -9.22 -3.76
CA SER A 634 -12.24 -9.52 -4.28
C SER A 634 -12.20 -10.52 -5.43
N MET A 635 -11.22 -10.41 -6.34
CA MET A 635 -11.05 -11.32 -7.45
C MET A 635 -10.62 -12.73 -6.99
N LEU A 636 -9.61 -12.82 -6.11
CA LEU A 636 -9.06 -14.10 -5.68
C LEU A 636 -9.96 -14.80 -4.66
N MET A 637 -10.58 -14.06 -3.74
CA MET A 637 -11.29 -14.58 -2.58
C MET A 637 -12.80 -14.40 -2.65
N GLY A 638 -13.32 -13.64 -3.63
CA GLY A 638 -14.74 -13.43 -3.86
C GLY A 638 -15.49 -14.66 -4.39
N ASP A 639 -16.81 -14.55 -4.61
CA ASP A 639 -17.66 -15.66 -5.04
C ASP A 639 -17.47 -16.06 -6.50
N GLU A 640 -17.06 -15.11 -7.34
CA GLU A 640 -16.98 -15.30 -8.78
C GLU A 640 -15.76 -16.14 -9.20
N VAL A 641 -16.02 -17.12 -10.05
CA VAL A 641 -14.99 -18.04 -10.56
C VAL A 641 -14.30 -17.52 -11.82
N PRO A 642 -15.03 -16.93 -12.81
CA PRO A 642 -14.43 -16.54 -14.09
C PRO A 642 -13.25 -15.57 -13.96
N PRO A 643 -13.34 -14.43 -13.22
CA PRO A 643 -12.21 -13.50 -13.08
C PRO A 643 -10.98 -14.15 -12.44
N ARG A 644 -11.19 -15.06 -11.50
CA ARG A 644 -10.12 -15.82 -10.86
C ARG A 644 -9.45 -16.80 -11.83
N ARG A 645 -10.24 -17.46 -12.68
CA ARG A 645 -9.72 -18.35 -13.72
C ARG A 645 -8.87 -17.57 -14.70
N ASP A 646 -9.40 -16.46 -15.23
CA ASP A 646 -8.70 -15.61 -16.20
C ASP A 646 -7.37 -15.08 -15.62
N PHE A 647 -7.37 -14.70 -14.35
CA PHE A 647 -6.16 -14.29 -13.65
C PHE A 647 -5.14 -15.44 -13.58
N ILE A 648 -5.57 -16.65 -13.19
CA ILE A 648 -4.70 -17.82 -13.09
C ILE A 648 -4.14 -18.18 -14.47
N GLU A 649 -4.95 -18.20 -15.52
CA GLU A 649 -4.52 -18.51 -16.89
C GLU A 649 -3.50 -17.49 -17.40
N THR A 650 -3.75 -16.20 -17.17
CA THR A 650 -2.85 -15.11 -17.59
C THR A 650 -1.49 -15.17 -16.88
N HIS A 651 -1.48 -15.52 -15.58
CA HIS A 651 -0.29 -15.47 -14.73
C HIS A 651 0.36 -16.84 -14.48
N ALA A 652 -0.19 -17.90 -15.04
CA ALA A 652 0.32 -19.27 -14.84
C ALA A 652 1.80 -19.43 -15.20
N LYS A 653 2.27 -18.72 -16.23
CA LYS A 653 3.68 -18.72 -16.65
C LYS A 653 4.66 -18.20 -15.59
N TYR A 654 4.19 -17.38 -14.64
CA TYR A 654 5.01 -16.85 -13.55
C TYR A 654 4.91 -17.67 -12.26
N ALA A 655 3.98 -18.62 -12.22
CA ALA A 655 3.79 -19.45 -11.03
C ALA A 655 4.95 -20.43 -10.88
N LYS A 656 5.65 -20.33 -9.76
CA LYS A 656 6.62 -21.37 -9.34
C LYS A 656 5.84 -22.50 -8.68
N ILE A 657 5.23 -23.37 -9.49
CA ILE A 657 4.50 -24.51 -9.00
C ILE A 657 5.49 -25.65 -8.81
N ASP A 658 5.42 -26.23 -7.64
CA ASP A 658 6.10 -27.46 -7.32
C ASP A 658 5.17 -28.63 -7.67
N ALA A 659 5.36 -29.20 -8.86
CA ALA A 659 4.60 -30.35 -9.35
C ALA A 659 5.28 -31.65 -9.00
#